data_848663cb1354d718e6bbd4d4204980a1
#
_entry.id   848663cb1354d718e6bbd4d4204980a1
#
_cell.length_a   1.000
_cell.length_b   1.000
_cell.length_c   1.000
_cell.angle_alpha   90.00
_cell.angle_beta   90.00
_cell.angle_gamma   90.00
#
_symmetry.space_group_name_H-M   'P 1'
#
loop_
_entity.id
_entity.type
_entity.pdbx_description
1 polymer ?
#
loop_
_entity_poly.entity_id
_entity_poly.type
_entity_poly.pdbx_seq_one_letter_code
_entity_poly.pdbx_strand_id
1 'polypeptide(L)'
;MSEPQSTISPEAQTPAEPQNVLERKGDVLKLQIFCKKFNNIGEKAKTEWFNSEVKSSVDYTLDAATGKARYVFVKFKSAADTAQFKKDIAGLKCKGAELDVHDFYRGERNKRSRKARSETEERAALRKQRRMENITLKEMREKAKYEKDKTLIEKSAPLFTYSYAEQLRLKEQFIMHAARNFTREVKAHCDKRQYSFPNWARVHKNKPGCSVHEIIGSPESNLEGYRNKCEFTIGYSDFECTKPEVGFVRRVEGHELLVESGGALPHIPKCMKAIEGELRRLVLDNFDQVKPFSRHQKNGTWRSVMLRWSPTRNQMLMVVMCCEPYEKATDIIKAWAESSGNKNLPVPVSSIFMQTNNGVSDACDMKTEDLHHIYGDTRVVMDMLGLEFPLQPASFFQTNVVMCKKLYTVAVRLALTGSADGDDMPALKDLDSSKLPAAVVDVCSGVGTITQVFASILGPKPDGKPRVYGLELVADAVEDAKASAKANKLENAVKFIAGRAEETIEDVIKEACSDIQGDQKLTVIVDPPRSGLHPNVLRCLRQCAFITRIVYVSCNPDTLSRDVVQLTRPEADYTAAESREGMKEESGILVPKVIIPVDMFPHTYHCEAILLLDREPLDSVFDQSWSASPTAPSSSPEESSVAADATSNPPSTLSETG
;
A
#
# COMPACT_ATOMS: atom_id res chain seq x y z
N MET A 1 -39.69 53.65 24.35
CA MET A 1 -39.56 54.12 25.77
C MET A 1 -38.32 53.38 26.27
N SER A 2 -37.25 53.87 26.53
CA SER A 2 -36.57 55.15 26.70
C SER A 2 -35.11 54.78 27.04
N GLU A 3 -34.22 55.32 26.26
CA GLU A 3 -32.85 55.59 26.71
C GLU A 3 -32.86 56.59 27.84
N PRO A 4 -31.83 56.77 28.65
CA PRO A 4 -30.88 57.84 28.37
C PRO A 4 -29.40 57.44 28.67
N GLN A 5 -28.47 57.90 27.79
CA GLN A 5 -27.58 59.06 27.88
C GLN A 5 -26.52 58.99 29.01
N SER A 6 -25.27 58.85 28.61
CA SER A 6 -24.08 59.71 28.57
C SER A 6 -23.49 60.16 29.90
N THR A 7 -22.16 60.00 30.06
CA THR A 7 -21.19 61.04 30.51
C THR A 7 -19.75 60.52 30.33
N ILE A 8 -18.97 61.12 29.42
CA ILE A 8 -17.82 62.04 29.60
C ILE A 8 -16.61 61.44 30.34
N SER A 9 -15.51 61.42 29.60
CA SER A 9 -14.11 61.17 29.98
C SER A 9 -13.54 62.09 31.04
N PRO A 10 -12.38 61.76 31.62
CA PRO A 10 -11.26 62.69 31.39
C PRO A 10 -9.93 61.97 30.98
N GLU A 11 -9.18 62.76 30.24
CA GLU A 11 -7.79 62.55 29.86
C GLU A 11 -6.87 62.24 31.03
N ALA A 12 -5.95 61.33 30.90
CA ALA A 12 -4.83 61.21 31.83
C ALA A 12 -3.52 60.96 30.99
N GLN A 13 -2.79 62.00 31.02
CA GLN A 13 -1.37 62.23 30.82
C GLN A 13 -0.45 61.01 30.67
N THR A 14 0.31 61.02 29.59
CA THR A 14 1.54 60.24 29.33
C THR A 14 2.60 60.52 30.40
N PRO A 15 3.21 59.48 31.01
CA PRO A 15 4.47 59.67 31.72
C PRO A 15 5.66 59.50 30.75
N ALA A 16 6.62 60.42 30.91
CA ALA A 16 7.88 60.50 30.21
C ALA A 16 8.72 59.24 30.27
N GLU A 17 9.40 58.96 29.18
CA GLU A 17 10.44 57.91 29.10
C GLU A 17 11.59 58.22 30.08
N PRO A 18 12.05 57.21 30.85
CA PRO A 18 13.34 57.31 31.51
C PRO A 18 14.44 56.97 30.52
N GLN A 19 15.27 57.92 30.17
CA GLN A 19 16.58 57.70 29.55
C GLN A 19 17.43 56.83 30.47
N ASN A 20 17.54 55.53 30.15
CA ASN A 20 18.49 54.66 30.80
C ASN A 20 19.75 54.57 29.93
N VAL A 21 20.72 55.40 30.23
CA VAL A 21 22.10 55.26 29.82
C VAL A 21 22.68 54.02 30.54
N LEU A 22 22.65 52.88 29.88
CA LEU A 22 23.35 51.71 30.33
C LEU A 22 24.81 51.82 29.89
N GLU A 23 25.68 52.07 30.87
CA GLU A 23 27.13 51.93 30.74
C GLU A 23 27.46 50.54 30.18
N ARG A 24 28.12 50.52 29.00
CA ARG A 24 28.64 49.33 28.34
C ARG A 24 29.93 48.89 29.06
N LYS A 25 29.86 47.97 30.00
CA LYS A 25 31.04 47.20 30.46
C LYS A 25 31.52 46.28 29.34
N GLY A 26 32.84 46.47 29.01
CA GLY A 26 33.69 45.80 28.03
C GLY A 26 33.24 44.40 27.50
N ASP A 27 32.44 44.40 26.47
CA ASP A 27 32.15 43.16 25.75
C ASP A 27 33.25 42.87 24.73
N VAL A 28 33.78 41.65 24.77
CA VAL A 28 34.71 41.13 23.75
C VAL A 28 34.00 41.14 22.41
N LEU A 29 34.44 42.01 21.49
CA LEU A 29 33.90 42.10 20.15
C LEU A 29 34.21 40.81 19.36
N LYS A 30 33.21 40.29 18.72
CA LYS A 30 33.29 39.05 17.94
C LYS A 30 32.77 39.32 16.53
N LEU A 31 33.57 38.93 15.52
CA LEU A 31 33.17 38.94 14.12
C LEU A 31 32.73 37.56 13.68
N GLN A 32 31.74 37.51 12.81
CA GLN A 32 31.37 36.33 12.06
C GLN A 32 31.80 36.53 10.61
N ILE A 33 32.73 35.72 10.12
CA ILE A 33 33.26 35.79 8.76
C ILE A 33 32.68 34.63 7.98
N PHE A 34 31.95 34.95 6.92
CA PHE A 34 31.25 34.01 6.05
C PHE A 34 31.99 33.88 4.72
N CYS A 35 32.10 32.61 4.22
CA CYS A 35 32.61 32.36 2.88
C CYS A 35 31.92 31.15 2.26
N LYS A 36 31.43 31.28 1.04
CA LYS A 36 30.77 30.18 0.29
C LYS A 36 31.64 28.94 0.14
N LYS A 37 32.97 29.10 0.13
CA LYS A 37 33.94 28.00 -0.02
C LYS A 37 34.28 27.28 1.30
N PHE A 38 33.94 27.83 2.46
CA PHE A 38 34.15 27.17 3.76
C PHE A 38 33.32 25.87 3.95
N ASN A 39 32.29 25.71 3.12
CA ASN A 39 31.42 24.52 3.21
C ASN A 39 32.17 23.21 2.89
N ASN A 40 33.24 23.29 2.12
CA ASN A 40 34.02 22.13 1.65
C ASN A 40 35.40 22.01 2.35
N ILE A 41 35.61 22.79 3.42
CA ILE A 41 36.90 22.86 4.13
C ILE A 41 36.66 22.48 5.58
N GLY A 42 37.38 21.49 6.09
CA GLY A 42 37.34 21.06 7.51
C GLY A 42 37.85 22.16 8.45
N GLU A 43 37.55 22.06 9.73
CA GLU A 43 37.92 23.01 10.78
C GLU A 43 39.43 23.32 10.79
N LYS A 44 40.25 22.27 10.76
CA LYS A 44 41.71 22.40 10.73
C LYS A 44 42.19 23.19 9.50
N ALA A 45 41.68 22.87 8.33
CA ALA A 45 42.05 23.55 7.09
C ALA A 45 41.56 25.00 7.02
N LYS A 46 40.44 25.36 7.70
CA LYS A 46 40.00 26.75 7.88
C LYS A 46 40.98 27.52 8.75
N THR A 47 41.41 26.93 9.85
CA THR A 47 42.39 27.54 10.77
C THR A 47 43.74 27.71 10.08
N GLU A 48 44.21 26.72 9.35
CA GLU A 48 45.44 26.82 8.56
C GLU A 48 45.36 27.91 7.50
N TRP A 49 44.25 28.01 6.79
CA TRP A 49 44.02 29.07 5.78
C TRP A 49 44.05 30.47 6.43
N PHE A 50 43.35 30.65 7.58
CA PHE A 50 43.38 31.91 8.31
C PHE A 50 44.80 32.30 8.74
N ASN A 51 45.54 31.35 9.27
CA ASN A 51 46.92 31.60 9.74
C ASN A 51 47.89 31.90 8.60
N SER A 52 47.66 31.38 7.38
CA SER A 52 48.53 31.62 6.22
C SER A 52 48.18 32.90 5.47
N GLU A 53 46.91 33.20 5.31
CA GLU A 53 46.42 34.25 4.41
C GLU A 53 46.04 35.55 5.13
N VAL A 54 45.63 35.45 6.41
CA VAL A 54 45.24 36.66 7.16
C VAL A 54 46.43 37.22 7.92
N LYS A 55 47.05 38.24 7.31
CA LYS A 55 48.13 39.00 7.93
C LYS A 55 47.53 40.24 8.60
N SER A 56 47.22 40.14 9.88
CA SER A 56 46.68 41.25 10.65
C SER A 56 47.70 41.75 11.67
N SER A 57 47.69 43.05 11.91
CA SER A 57 48.52 43.73 12.92
C SER A 57 47.98 43.61 14.32
N VAL A 58 46.77 43.03 14.49
CA VAL A 58 46.11 42.89 15.78
C VAL A 58 46.00 41.42 16.22
N ASP A 59 46.02 41.22 17.55
CA ASP A 59 45.83 39.92 18.16
C ASP A 59 44.35 39.49 18.06
N TYR A 60 44.12 38.31 17.54
CA TYR A 60 42.79 37.72 17.48
C TYR A 60 42.77 36.23 17.88
N THR A 61 41.63 35.75 18.33
CA THR A 61 41.42 34.33 18.58
C THR A 61 40.38 33.78 17.59
N LEU A 62 40.78 32.74 16.85
CA LEU A 62 39.88 32.05 15.92
C LEU A 62 39.07 31.01 16.64
N ASP A 63 37.76 31.04 16.43
CA ASP A 63 36.81 30.06 16.91
C ASP A 63 36.12 29.46 15.67
N ALA A 64 36.77 28.46 15.10
CA ALA A 64 36.30 27.83 13.89
C ALA A 64 35.07 26.95 14.22
N ALA A 65 33.96 27.20 13.52
CA ALA A 65 32.75 26.41 13.71
C ALA A 65 32.97 24.97 13.20
N THR A 66 32.58 24.01 14.02
CA THR A 66 32.68 22.59 13.73
C THR A 66 31.83 22.17 12.51
N GLY A 67 32.32 21.21 11.75
CA GLY A 67 31.59 20.58 10.64
C GLY A 67 31.51 21.42 9.35
N LYS A 68 30.38 21.29 8.61
CA LYS A 68 30.14 21.93 7.30
C LYS A 68 29.71 23.42 7.38
N ALA A 69 30.05 24.12 8.48
CA ALA A 69 29.70 25.52 8.64
C ALA A 69 30.42 26.42 7.61
N ARG A 70 29.68 27.37 7.03
CA ARG A 70 30.19 28.33 6.01
C ARG A 70 30.83 29.54 6.63
N TYR A 71 31.09 29.57 7.95
CA TYR A 71 31.59 30.70 8.69
C TYR A 71 32.62 30.30 9.73
N VAL A 72 33.37 31.26 10.20
CA VAL A 72 34.25 31.21 11.37
C VAL A 72 33.95 32.39 12.25
N PHE A 73 34.25 32.30 13.54
CA PHE A 73 34.19 33.44 14.45
C PHE A 73 35.60 33.88 14.81
N VAL A 74 35.78 35.20 14.85
CA VAL A 74 37.02 35.83 15.30
C VAL A 74 36.71 36.70 16.50
N LYS A 75 37.45 36.55 17.59
CA LYS A 75 37.27 37.27 18.86
C LYS A 75 38.42 38.25 19.05
N PHE A 76 38.12 39.45 19.55
CA PHE A 76 39.08 40.55 19.79
C PHE A 76 38.98 41.03 21.22
N LYS A 77 40.07 41.67 21.70
CA LYS A 77 40.15 42.28 23.03
C LYS A 77 39.55 43.68 23.06
N SER A 78 39.51 44.41 21.94
CA SER A 78 38.99 45.80 21.88
C SER A 78 38.21 46.07 20.59
N ALA A 79 37.41 47.14 20.59
CA ALA A 79 36.71 47.62 19.39
C ALA A 79 37.65 48.18 18.36
N ALA A 80 38.78 48.76 18.79
CA ALA A 80 39.81 49.23 17.88
C ALA A 80 40.47 48.10 17.09
N ASP A 81 40.75 46.97 17.77
CA ASP A 81 41.31 45.79 17.11
C ASP A 81 40.32 45.21 16.09
N THR A 82 39.03 45.21 16.37
CA THR A 82 38.01 44.75 15.44
C THR A 82 37.97 45.63 14.19
N ALA A 83 38.03 46.96 14.34
CA ALA A 83 38.01 47.90 13.24
C ALA A 83 39.27 47.80 12.36
N GLN A 84 40.42 47.60 12.99
CA GLN A 84 41.68 47.39 12.29
C GLN A 84 41.68 46.04 11.55
N PHE A 85 41.28 44.98 12.19
CA PHE A 85 41.19 43.66 11.56
C PHE A 85 40.29 43.64 10.31
N LYS A 86 39.13 44.33 10.36
CA LYS A 86 38.27 44.48 9.18
C LYS A 86 38.97 45.12 8.01
N LYS A 87 39.84 46.12 8.26
CA LYS A 87 40.66 46.74 7.20
C LYS A 87 41.69 45.77 6.66
N ASP A 88 42.34 45.01 7.54
CA ASP A 88 43.39 44.07 7.18
C ASP A 88 42.90 42.91 6.31
N ILE A 89 41.65 42.49 6.47
CA ILE A 89 41.05 41.42 5.66
C ILE A 89 40.18 41.90 4.51
N ALA A 90 40.07 43.23 4.30
CA ALA A 90 39.28 43.78 3.22
C ALA A 90 39.84 43.35 1.85
N GLY A 91 39.01 42.75 1.00
CA GLY A 91 39.42 42.27 -0.32
C GLY A 91 40.07 40.88 -0.34
N LEU A 92 40.32 40.26 0.81
CA LEU A 92 40.83 38.89 0.88
C LEU A 92 39.80 37.90 0.30
N LYS A 93 40.31 36.92 -0.48
CA LYS A 93 39.49 35.89 -1.10
C LYS A 93 39.94 34.50 -0.67
N CYS A 94 39.01 33.66 -0.21
CA CYS A 94 39.27 32.25 0.06
C CYS A 94 38.91 31.42 -1.18
N LYS A 95 39.91 30.82 -1.83
CA LYS A 95 39.73 30.03 -3.07
C LYS A 95 38.89 30.79 -4.12
N GLY A 96 39.19 32.09 -4.30
CA GLY A 96 38.55 32.97 -5.27
C GLY A 96 37.17 33.52 -4.85
N ALA A 97 36.65 33.16 -3.68
CA ALA A 97 35.39 33.69 -3.14
C ALA A 97 35.67 34.78 -2.10
N GLU A 98 34.93 35.88 -2.17
CA GLU A 98 35.03 36.98 -1.22
C GLU A 98 34.55 36.59 0.16
N LEU A 99 35.14 37.26 1.19
CA LEU A 99 34.73 37.10 2.58
C LEU A 99 33.62 38.10 2.89
N ASP A 100 32.57 37.63 3.52
CA ASP A 100 31.48 38.47 4.03
C ASP A 100 31.61 38.57 5.55
N VAL A 101 31.79 39.78 6.09
CA VAL A 101 32.22 40.07 7.46
C VAL A 101 31.12 40.78 8.22
N HIS A 102 30.62 40.18 9.27
CA HIS A 102 29.52 40.70 10.07
C HIS A 102 29.94 40.93 11.53
N ASP A 103 29.50 42.03 12.12
CA ASP A 103 29.64 42.27 13.56
C ASP A 103 28.74 41.31 14.36
N PHE A 104 29.31 40.72 15.42
CA PHE A 104 28.61 39.82 16.27
C PHE A 104 28.58 40.33 17.72
N TYR A 105 27.48 40.96 18.14
CA TYR A 105 27.28 41.51 19.48
C TYR A 105 26.55 40.51 20.39
N ARG A 106 27.09 40.26 21.60
CA ARG A 106 26.52 39.33 22.58
C ARG A 106 25.16 39.83 23.13
N GLY A 107 24.89 41.13 23.11
CA GLY A 107 23.68 41.75 23.64
C GLY A 107 22.46 41.75 22.71
N GLU A 108 22.68 41.71 21.38
CA GLU A 108 21.56 41.69 20.42
C GLU A 108 20.89 40.32 20.27
N ARG A 109 21.53 39.26 20.77
CA ARG A 109 20.95 37.92 20.76
C ARG A 109 19.64 37.83 21.55
N ASN A 110 19.45 38.65 22.61
CA ASN A 110 18.27 38.54 23.47
C ASN A 110 17.03 39.32 22.97
N LYS A 111 17.20 40.38 22.16
CA LYS A 111 16.04 41.09 21.56
C LYS A 111 15.66 40.54 20.18
N ARG A 112 16.65 40.22 19.31
CA ARG A 112 16.42 39.48 18.08
C ARG A 112 16.04 38.03 18.37
N SER A 113 16.54 37.39 19.45
CA SER A 113 16.18 36.00 19.77
C SER A 113 14.76 35.84 20.28
N ARG A 114 14.12 36.85 20.91
CA ARG A 114 12.68 36.76 21.23
C ARG A 114 11.79 36.93 19.99
N LYS A 115 12.10 37.89 19.10
CA LYS A 115 11.40 38.03 17.81
C LYS A 115 11.78 36.91 16.85
N ALA A 116 13.06 36.50 16.80
CA ALA A 116 13.53 35.35 16.04
C ALA A 116 13.15 34.01 16.69
N ARG A 117 12.87 33.95 17.98
CA ARG A 117 12.35 32.76 18.65
C ARG A 117 10.85 32.59 18.40
N SER A 118 10.04 33.66 18.39
CA SER A 118 8.68 33.59 17.89
C SER A 118 8.61 33.29 16.38
N GLU A 119 9.43 33.95 15.56
CA GLU A 119 9.56 33.66 14.12
C GLU A 119 10.19 32.29 13.86
N THR A 120 11.06 31.77 14.74
CA THR A 120 11.67 30.43 14.62
C THR A 120 10.71 29.37 15.15
N GLU A 121 9.91 29.66 16.14
CA GLU A 121 8.83 28.81 16.64
C GLU A 121 7.66 28.78 15.66
N GLU A 122 7.27 29.90 15.06
CA GLU A 122 6.31 29.95 13.96
C GLU A 122 6.85 29.27 12.69
N ARG A 123 8.09 29.52 12.32
CA ARG A 123 8.74 28.84 11.20
C ARG A 123 8.99 27.35 11.50
N ALA A 124 9.27 26.98 12.73
CA ALA A 124 9.37 25.59 13.17
C ALA A 124 7.99 24.92 13.21
N ALA A 125 6.96 25.63 13.67
CA ALA A 125 5.58 25.19 13.59
C ALA A 125 5.13 25.05 12.12
N LEU A 126 5.40 26.05 11.28
CA LEU A 126 5.12 26.00 9.85
C LEU A 126 5.94 24.93 9.11
N ARG A 127 7.20 24.69 9.50
CA ARG A 127 8.01 23.58 9.00
C ARG A 127 7.50 22.24 9.51
N LYS A 128 7.04 22.15 10.74
CA LYS A 128 6.41 20.96 11.30
C LYS A 128 5.08 20.70 10.63
N GLN A 129 4.29 21.74 10.39
CA GLN A 129 3.05 21.67 9.63
C GLN A 129 3.31 21.26 8.17
N ARG A 130 4.24 21.91 7.45
CA ARG A 130 4.65 21.52 6.09
C ARG A 130 5.29 20.13 6.03
N ARG A 131 5.96 19.68 7.10
CA ARG A 131 6.50 18.33 7.19
C ARG A 131 5.39 17.31 7.45
N MET A 132 4.37 17.68 8.22
CA MET A 132 3.16 16.87 8.40
C MET A 132 2.30 16.86 7.12
N GLU A 133 2.18 17.99 6.43
CA GLU A 133 1.55 18.07 5.11
C GLU A 133 2.29 17.28 4.02
N ASN A 134 3.59 17.06 4.18
CA ASN A 134 4.44 16.29 3.26
C ASN A 134 4.80 14.88 3.76
N ILE A 135 4.25 14.44 4.91
CA ILE A 135 4.46 13.09 5.38
C ILE A 135 3.78 12.13 4.40
N THR A 136 4.52 11.14 3.94
CA THR A 136 3.98 10.14 3.02
C THR A 136 3.25 9.04 3.78
N LEU A 137 2.27 8.42 3.13
CA LEU A 137 1.56 7.26 3.69
C LEU A 137 2.53 6.14 4.07
N LYS A 138 3.63 5.99 3.32
CA LYS A 138 4.68 5.02 3.60
C LYS A 138 5.39 5.31 4.92
N GLU A 139 5.78 6.56 5.15
CA GLU A 139 6.42 6.98 6.41
C GLU A 139 5.47 6.81 7.60
N MET A 140 4.17 7.12 7.42
CA MET A 140 3.15 6.90 8.45
C MET A 140 3.01 5.41 8.78
N ARG A 141 2.95 4.53 7.77
CA ARG A 141 2.89 3.06 7.97
C ARG A 141 4.14 2.52 8.66
N GLU A 142 5.33 2.98 8.27
CA GLU A 142 6.58 2.56 8.93
C GLU A 142 6.62 3.02 10.39
N LYS A 143 6.29 4.27 10.66
CA LYS A 143 6.21 4.81 12.03
C LYS A 143 5.20 4.03 12.87
N ALA A 144 4.05 3.71 12.30
CA ALA A 144 2.98 2.97 12.96
C ALA A 144 3.39 1.57 13.46
N LYS A 145 4.38 0.92 12.82
CA LYS A 145 4.89 -0.39 13.23
C LYS A 145 5.63 -0.36 14.58
N TYR A 146 6.21 0.77 14.94
CA TYR A 146 7.05 0.93 16.13
C TYR A 146 6.33 1.59 17.32
N GLU A 147 5.11 2.10 17.10
CA GLU A 147 4.31 2.70 18.18
C GLU A 147 3.58 1.60 18.96
N LYS A 148 3.92 1.45 20.25
CA LYS A 148 3.47 0.33 21.09
C LYS A 148 2.07 0.54 21.71
N ASP A 149 1.73 1.77 22.09
CA ASP A 149 0.54 2.07 22.91
C ASP A 149 -0.60 2.71 22.11
N LYS A 150 -0.98 2.08 20.99
CA LYS A 150 -2.10 2.57 20.17
C LYS A 150 -3.43 2.10 20.69
N THR A 151 -4.39 3.00 20.71
CA THR A 151 -5.80 2.66 20.87
C THR A 151 -6.29 1.75 19.72
N LEU A 152 -7.40 1.08 19.92
CA LEU A 152 -7.99 0.22 18.90
C LEU A 152 -8.31 0.99 17.61
N ILE A 153 -8.83 2.23 17.73
CA ILE A 153 -9.14 3.08 16.57
C ILE A 153 -7.89 3.49 15.80
N GLU A 154 -6.80 3.85 16.49
CA GLU A 154 -5.53 4.22 15.85
C GLU A 154 -4.87 3.05 15.10
N LYS A 155 -5.15 1.81 15.52
CA LYS A 155 -4.71 0.60 14.82
C LYS A 155 -5.57 0.27 13.61
N SER A 156 -6.88 0.33 13.78
CA SER A 156 -7.84 -0.19 12.80
C SER A 156 -8.27 0.87 11.78
N ALA A 157 -8.27 2.14 12.18
CA ALA A 157 -8.65 3.28 11.36
C ALA A 157 -7.67 4.46 11.52
N PRO A 158 -6.37 4.28 11.22
CA PRO A 158 -5.29 5.22 11.55
C PRO A 158 -5.41 6.59 10.86
N LEU A 159 -6.23 6.73 9.85
CA LEU A 159 -6.50 8.01 9.18
C LEU A 159 -7.83 8.66 9.62
N PHE A 160 -8.51 8.10 10.63
CA PHE A 160 -9.84 8.57 11.04
C PHE A 160 -9.86 10.06 11.46
N THR A 161 -8.77 10.57 12.04
CA THR A 161 -8.64 11.96 12.45
C THR A 161 -8.35 12.95 11.31
N TYR A 162 -8.05 12.44 10.10
CA TYR A 162 -7.82 13.25 8.91
C TYR A 162 -9.15 13.48 8.17
N SER A 163 -9.32 14.67 7.58
CA SER A 163 -10.44 14.87 6.64
C SER A 163 -10.38 13.86 5.50
N TYR A 164 -11.52 13.50 4.94
CA TYR A 164 -11.54 12.50 3.87
C TYR A 164 -10.74 12.94 2.64
N ALA A 165 -10.77 14.23 2.31
CA ALA A 165 -9.95 14.79 1.23
C ALA A 165 -8.44 14.60 1.49
N GLU A 166 -7.98 14.75 2.74
CA GLU A 166 -6.58 14.49 3.09
C GLU A 166 -6.22 13.00 3.02
N GLN A 167 -7.15 12.13 3.42
CA GLN A 167 -6.97 10.67 3.27
C GLN A 167 -6.78 10.30 1.80
N LEU A 168 -7.62 10.80 0.90
CA LEU A 168 -7.52 10.58 -0.55
C LEU A 168 -6.18 11.10 -1.09
N ARG A 169 -5.80 12.33 -0.75
CA ARG A 169 -4.50 12.91 -1.15
C ARG A 169 -3.30 12.06 -0.73
N LEU A 170 -3.32 11.53 0.50
CA LEU A 170 -2.24 10.66 1.00
C LEU A 170 -2.17 9.33 0.23
N LYS A 171 -3.32 8.73 -0.09
CA LYS A 171 -3.41 7.49 -0.86
C LYS A 171 -2.97 7.69 -2.31
N GLU A 172 -3.40 8.78 -2.94
CA GLU A 172 -2.99 9.15 -4.29
C GLU A 172 -1.47 9.37 -4.39
N GLN A 173 -0.87 10.07 -3.43
CA GLN A 173 0.58 10.23 -3.36
C GLN A 173 1.32 8.90 -3.20
N PHE A 174 0.75 7.94 -2.50
CA PHE A 174 1.32 6.61 -2.34
C PHE A 174 1.33 5.84 -3.67
N ILE A 175 0.24 5.87 -4.42
CA ILE A 175 0.17 5.27 -5.76
C ILE A 175 1.09 5.98 -6.74
N MET A 176 1.13 7.32 -6.72
CA MET A 176 2.07 8.12 -7.51
C MET A 176 3.53 7.74 -7.21
N HIS A 177 3.85 7.45 -5.96
CA HIS A 177 5.19 6.99 -5.58
C HIS A 177 5.51 5.62 -6.19
N ALA A 178 4.57 4.67 -6.16
CA ALA A 178 4.74 3.36 -6.78
C ALA A 178 4.95 3.47 -8.30
N ALA A 179 4.18 4.33 -8.98
CA ALA A 179 4.32 4.59 -10.40
C ALA A 179 5.70 5.18 -10.78
N ARG A 180 6.24 6.06 -9.94
CA ARG A 180 7.61 6.58 -10.11
C ARG A 180 8.67 5.51 -9.83
N ASN A 181 8.41 4.62 -8.88
CA ASN A 181 9.35 3.56 -8.51
C ASN A 181 9.54 2.58 -9.66
N PHE A 182 8.47 1.99 -10.22
CA PHE A 182 8.67 1.04 -11.31
C PHE A 182 9.32 1.71 -12.52
N THR A 183 8.97 2.97 -12.83
CA THR A 183 9.63 3.72 -13.92
C THR A 183 11.14 3.84 -13.68
N ARG A 184 11.55 4.15 -12.45
CA ARG A 184 12.97 4.23 -12.07
C ARG A 184 13.67 2.88 -12.14
N GLU A 185 13.00 1.83 -11.69
CA GLU A 185 13.56 0.47 -11.67
C GLU A 185 13.70 -0.10 -13.09
N VAL A 186 12.76 0.17 -14.00
CA VAL A 186 12.91 -0.17 -15.41
C VAL A 186 14.11 0.56 -16.02
N LYS A 187 14.29 1.86 -15.73
CA LYS A 187 15.50 2.58 -16.16
C LYS A 187 16.77 1.94 -15.63
N ALA A 188 16.82 1.63 -14.35
CA ALA A 188 17.99 0.99 -13.73
C ALA A 188 18.26 -0.41 -14.32
N HIS A 189 17.22 -1.15 -14.70
CA HIS A 189 17.34 -2.41 -15.40
C HIS A 189 17.97 -2.24 -16.79
N CYS A 190 17.46 -1.29 -17.57
CA CYS A 190 18.01 -0.95 -18.90
C CYS A 190 19.47 -0.47 -18.81
N ASP A 191 19.79 0.43 -17.87
CA ASP A 191 21.17 0.90 -17.63
C ASP A 191 22.13 -0.26 -17.32
N LYS A 192 21.74 -1.17 -16.45
CA LYS A 192 22.55 -2.33 -16.06
C LYS A 192 22.84 -3.27 -17.24
N ARG A 193 21.91 -3.36 -18.19
CA ARG A 193 21.98 -4.24 -19.36
C ARG A 193 22.43 -3.53 -20.62
N GLN A 194 22.67 -2.22 -20.55
CA GLN A 194 23.01 -1.35 -21.69
C GLN A 194 21.93 -1.35 -22.79
N TYR A 195 20.66 -1.49 -22.40
CA TYR A 195 19.51 -1.39 -23.29
C TYR A 195 19.05 0.05 -23.44
N SER A 196 18.46 0.37 -24.60
CA SER A 196 17.73 1.63 -24.77
C SER A 196 16.53 1.70 -23.84
N PHE A 197 16.24 2.90 -23.32
CA PHE A 197 15.03 3.10 -22.50
C PHE A 197 13.79 3.07 -23.39
N PRO A 198 12.72 2.38 -22.96
CA PRO A 198 11.41 2.51 -23.59
C PRO A 198 10.95 3.98 -23.56
N ASN A 199 10.30 4.46 -24.61
CA ASN A 199 9.86 5.86 -24.73
C ASN A 199 8.99 6.30 -23.54
N TRP A 200 8.10 5.42 -23.05
CA TRP A 200 7.28 5.68 -21.87
C TRP A 200 8.11 5.89 -20.58
N ALA A 201 9.31 5.31 -20.49
CA ALA A 201 10.20 5.47 -19.33
C ALA A 201 11.13 6.71 -19.46
N ARG A 202 11.21 7.37 -20.64
CA ARG A 202 12.04 8.57 -20.89
C ARG A 202 11.43 9.85 -20.31
N VAL A 203 10.80 9.76 -19.16
CA VAL A 203 10.18 10.89 -18.47
C VAL A 203 11.14 11.58 -17.52
N HIS A 204 10.81 12.82 -17.13
CA HIS A 204 11.60 13.59 -16.18
C HIS A 204 11.71 12.85 -14.83
N LYS A 205 12.82 13.01 -14.10
CA LYS A 205 13.21 12.25 -12.90
C LYS A 205 12.10 12.03 -11.85
N ASN A 206 11.15 12.95 -11.75
CA ASN A 206 10.08 12.91 -10.75
C ASN A 206 8.69 12.61 -11.34
N LYS A 207 8.60 12.27 -12.63
CA LYS A 207 7.33 11.91 -13.26
C LYS A 207 7.21 10.39 -13.38
N PRO A 208 6.00 9.81 -13.26
CA PRO A 208 5.75 8.42 -13.60
C PRO A 208 5.79 8.22 -15.12
N GLY A 209 6.05 6.99 -15.55
CA GLY A 209 6.08 6.62 -16.96
C GLY A 209 4.71 6.32 -17.57
N CYS A 210 3.64 6.41 -16.78
CA CYS A 210 2.26 6.28 -17.21
C CYS A 210 1.38 7.35 -16.57
N SER A 211 0.17 7.53 -17.06
CA SER A 211 -0.82 8.39 -16.42
C SER A 211 -1.22 7.84 -15.05
N VAL A 212 -1.39 8.72 -14.07
CA VAL A 212 -1.99 8.38 -12.79
C VAL A 212 -3.25 9.24 -12.66
N HIS A 213 -4.40 8.57 -12.63
CA HIS A 213 -5.69 9.22 -12.50
C HIS A 213 -5.91 9.75 -11.08
N GLU A 214 -6.83 10.68 -10.92
CA GLU A 214 -7.38 11.07 -9.64
C GLU A 214 -8.00 9.86 -8.94
N ILE A 215 -7.86 9.78 -7.62
CA ILE A 215 -8.36 8.65 -6.84
C ILE A 215 -9.88 8.62 -6.83
N ILE A 216 -10.47 7.45 -7.11
CA ILE A 216 -11.89 7.21 -6.96
C ILE A 216 -12.19 7.05 -5.47
N GLY A 217 -12.81 8.07 -4.88
CA GLY A 217 -13.20 8.08 -3.48
C GLY A 217 -14.50 7.32 -3.22
N SER A 218 -14.69 6.93 -1.95
CA SER A 218 -15.95 6.37 -1.46
C SER A 218 -17.00 7.47 -1.30
N PRO A 219 -18.27 7.24 -1.61
CA PRO A 219 -19.32 8.20 -1.35
C PRO A 219 -19.46 8.44 0.17
N GLU A 220 -19.92 9.62 0.57
CA GLU A 220 -20.06 10.02 1.98
C GLU A 220 -20.90 9.01 2.78
N SER A 221 -21.97 8.47 2.19
CA SER A 221 -22.82 7.44 2.81
C SER A 221 -22.11 6.10 3.07
N ASN A 222 -20.91 5.90 2.52
CA ASN A 222 -20.13 4.67 2.64
C ASN A 222 -18.74 4.92 3.29
N LEU A 223 -18.54 6.04 3.98
CA LEU A 223 -17.31 6.28 4.75
C LEU A 223 -17.30 5.48 6.04
N GLU A 224 -18.46 5.24 6.63
CA GLU A 224 -18.64 4.46 7.84
C GLU A 224 -19.49 3.21 7.60
N GLY A 225 -19.29 2.18 8.41
CA GLY A 225 -20.10 0.96 8.37
C GLY A 225 -20.03 0.16 7.09
N TYR A 226 -19.01 0.36 6.26
CA TYR A 226 -18.90 -0.26 4.94
C TYR A 226 -18.47 -1.72 4.96
N ARG A 227 -17.90 -2.20 6.08
CA ARG A 227 -17.29 -3.52 6.16
C ARG A 227 -18.33 -4.61 6.35
N ASN A 228 -18.44 -5.53 5.39
CA ASN A 228 -19.43 -6.61 5.38
C ASN A 228 -18.92 -7.92 6.01
N LYS A 229 -17.64 -8.01 6.40
CA LYS A 229 -17.07 -9.16 7.13
C LYS A 229 -16.25 -8.65 8.30
N CYS A 230 -16.55 -9.12 9.50
CA CYS A 230 -15.81 -8.83 10.73
C CYS A 230 -15.55 -10.11 11.51
N GLU A 231 -14.41 -10.15 12.18
CA GLU A 231 -14.02 -11.22 13.09
C GLU A 231 -13.83 -10.61 14.48
N PHE A 232 -14.74 -10.93 15.39
CA PHE A 232 -14.68 -10.50 16.78
C PHE A 232 -14.04 -11.58 17.62
N THR A 233 -13.12 -11.19 18.46
CA THR A 233 -12.53 -12.04 19.48
C THR A 233 -13.43 -12.10 20.70
N ILE A 234 -13.62 -13.29 21.28
CA ILE A 234 -14.20 -13.48 22.59
C ILE A 234 -13.06 -13.73 23.57
N GLY A 235 -13.02 -13.00 24.66
CA GLY A 235 -11.94 -13.08 25.64
C GLY A 235 -12.22 -12.24 26.86
N TYR A 236 -11.21 -11.55 27.38
CA TYR A 236 -11.31 -10.77 28.60
C TYR A 236 -10.77 -9.37 28.39
N SER A 237 -11.40 -8.38 29.07
CA SER A 237 -10.94 -7.00 29.12
C SER A 237 -9.99 -6.71 30.29
N ASP A 238 -9.78 -7.69 31.17
CA ASP A 238 -8.88 -7.64 32.32
C ASP A 238 -7.90 -8.84 32.34
N PHE A 239 -6.81 -8.71 33.09
CA PHE A 239 -5.77 -9.75 33.23
C PHE A 239 -6.21 -10.87 34.18
N GLU A 240 -7.08 -10.58 35.13
CA GLU A 240 -7.60 -11.51 36.11
C GLU A 240 -8.60 -12.49 35.48
N CYS A 241 -8.97 -12.29 34.23
CA CYS A 241 -9.99 -13.08 33.51
C CYS A 241 -11.35 -13.09 34.22
N THR A 242 -11.76 -11.95 34.77
CA THR A 242 -13.03 -11.79 35.49
C THR A 242 -14.08 -11.06 34.66
N LYS A 243 -13.67 -10.31 33.63
CA LYS A 243 -14.55 -9.48 32.79
C LYS A 243 -14.56 -9.97 31.35
N PRO A 244 -15.51 -10.84 30.99
CA PRO A 244 -15.69 -11.27 29.60
C PRO A 244 -15.97 -10.10 28.67
N GLU A 245 -15.37 -10.15 27.48
CA GLU A 245 -15.54 -9.12 26.46
C GLU A 245 -15.59 -9.76 25.06
N VAL A 246 -16.35 -9.13 24.16
CA VAL A 246 -16.41 -9.45 22.74
C VAL A 246 -15.97 -8.21 21.97
N GLY A 247 -15.00 -8.36 21.06
CA GLY A 247 -14.46 -7.22 20.34
C GLY A 247 -13.16 -7.54 19.60
N PHE A 248 -12.16 -6.73 19.78
CA PHE A 248 -10.86 -6.87 19.10
C PHE A 248 -9.70 -6.94 20.09
N VAL A 249 -8.68 -7.70 19.70
CA VAL A 249 -7.48 -7.85 20.52
C VAL A 249 -6.67 -6.54 20.52
N ARG A 250 -6.42 -6.04 21.73
CA ARG A 250 -5.49 -4.95 22.01
C ARG A 250 -4.28 -5.48 22.77
N ARG A 251 -3.09 -5.17 22.27
CA ARG A 251 -1.84 -5.47 22.98
C ARG A 251 -1.59 -4.36 24.00
N VAL A 252 -1.31 -4.74 25.23
CA VAL A 252 -0.96 -3.86 26.35
C VAL A 252 0.52 -4.04 26.70
N GLU A 253 1.08 -3.20 27.55
CA GLU A 253 2.45 -3.32 28.05
C GLU A 253 2.74 -4.73 28.57
N GLY A 254 3.96 -5.23 28.31
CA GLY A 254 4.36 -6.60 28.71
C GLY A 254 3.96 -7.71 27.73
N HIS A 255 3.44 -7.39 26.52
CA HIS A 255 2.98 -8.34 25.49
C HIS A 255 1.65 -9.06 25.80
N GLU A 256 0.92 -8.61 26.78
CA GLU A 256 -0.38 -9.18 27.11
C GLU A 256 -1.48 -8.71 26.15
N LEU A 257 -2.47 -9.58 25.94
CA LEU A 257 -3.54 -9.41 24.96
C LEU A 257 -4.89 -9.31 25.70
N LEU A 258 -5.49 -8.13 25.69
CA LEU A 258 -6.85 -7.89 26.19
C LEU A 258 -7.81 -7.71 25.02
N VAL A 259 -9.10 -7.93 25.28
CA VAL A 259 -10.17 -7.69 24.31
C VAL A 259 -10.85 -6.36 24.63
N GLU A 260 -11.07 -5.56 23.60
CA GLU A 260 -11.75 -4.26 23.67
C GLU A 260 -12.88 -4.20 22.65
N SER A 261 -14.03 -3.63 23.03
CA SER A 261 -15.18 -3.49 22.15
C SER A 261 -14.86 -2.74 20.85
N GLY A 262 -15.39 -3.24 19.74
CA GLY A 262 -15.34 -2.61 18.42
C GLY A 262 -16.32 -1.47 18.21
N GLY A 263 -17.11 -1.10 19.22
CA GLY A 263 -18.18 -0.12 19.11
C GLY A 263 -17.76 1.25 18.59
N ALA A 264 -16.52 1.68 18.89
CA ALA A 264 -15.96 2.95 18.42
C ALA A 264 -15.41 2.89 16.97
N LEU A 265 -15.25 1.72 16.36
CA LEU A 265 -14.65 1.58 15.05
C LEU A 265 -15.59 2.07 13.95
N PRO A 266 -15.16 3.04 13.09
CA PRO A 266 -16.05 3.67 12.11
C PRO A 266 -16.46 2.72 10.98
N HIS A 267 -15.59 1.82 10.55
CA HIS A 267 -15.82 0.93 9.41
C HIS A 267 -16.75 -0.24 9.70
N ILE A 268 -17.07 -0.52 10.98
CA ILE A 268 -17.97 -1.63 11.37
C ILE A 268 -19.41 -1.16 11.29
N PRO A 269 -20.31 -1.88 10.58
CA PRO A 269 -21.70 -1.50 10.45
C PRO A 269 -22.47 -1.66 11.76
N LYS A 270 -23.50 -0.83 11.95
CA LYS A 270 -24.34 -0.81 13.15
C LYS A 270 -24.97 -2.18 13.45
N CYS A 271 -25.36 -2.95 12.43
CA CYS A 271 -25.92 -4.30 12.60
C CYS A 271 -24.90 -5.27 13.25
N MET A 272 -23.62 -5.20 12.85
CA MET A 272 -22.59 -6.06 13.46
C MET A 272 -22.23 -5.59 14.89
N LYS A 273 -22.24 -4.27 15.16
CA LYS A 273 -22.08 -3.75 16.52
C LYS A 273 -23.21 -4.18 17.46
N ALA A 274 -24.43 -4.27 16.93
CA ALA A 274 -25.56 -4.78 17.70
C ALA A 274 -25.38 -6.27 18.04
N ILE A 275 -24.89 -7.08 17.09
CA ILE A 275 -24.57 -8.49 17.33
C ILE A 275 -23.42 -8.63 18.33
N GLU A 276 -22.36 -7.82 18.21
CA GLU A 276 -21.26 -7.77 19.19
C GLU A 276 -21.78 -7.56 20.62
N GLY A 277 -22.68 -6.59 20.81
CA GLY A 277 -23.28 -6.30 22.11
C GLY A 277 -24.15 -7.45 22.63
N GLU A 278 -24.90 -8.09 21.74
CA GLU A 278 -25.75 -9.23 22.09
C GLU A 278 -24.93 -10.48 22.44
N LEU A 279 -23.86 -10.75 21.68
CA LEU A 279 -22.92 -11.83 21.98
C LEU A 279 -22.19 -11.61 23.31
N ARG A 280 -21.82 -10.37 23.62
CA ARG A 280 -21.24 -10.03 24.92
C ARG A 280 -22.18 -10.37 26.05
N ARG A 281 -23.48 -10.02 25.92
CA ARG A 281 -24.49 -10.36 26.89
C ARG A 281 -24.65 -11.88 27.02
N LEU A 282 -24.74 -12.59 25.89
CA LEU A 282 -24.85 -14.06 25.87
C LEU A 282 -23.68 -14.74 26.59
N VAL A 283 -22.46 -14.26 26.36
CA VAL A 283 -21.26 -14.80 27.03
C VAL A 283 -21.28 -14.50 28.52
N LEU A 284 -21.74 -13.31 28.94
CA LEU A 284 -21.87 -12.93 30.34
C LEU A 284 -22.94 -13.78 31.05
N ASP A 285 -24.10 -13.93 30.45
CA ASP A 285 -25.22 -14.70 31.02
C ASP A 285 -24.90 -16.20 31.21
N ASN A 286 -23.94 -16.71 30.45
CA ASN A 286 -23.51 -18.11 30.49
C ASN A 286 -22.07 -18.31 31.00
N PHE A 287 -21.49 -17.30 31.66
CA PHE A 287 -20.08 -17.30 32.06
C PHE A 287 -19.67 -18.45 32.98
N ASP A 288 -20.57 -18.87 33.87
CA ASP A 288 -20.32 -19.97 34.79
C ASP A 288 -20.33 -21.33 34.09
N GLN A 289 -21.02 -21.45 32.94
CA GLN A 289 -21.17 -22.69 32.20
C GLN A 289 -20.09 -22.85 31.12
N VAL A 290 -19.78 -21.77 30.39
CA VAL A 290 -18.85 -21.77 29.25
C VAL A 290 -18.01 -20.48 29.26
N LYS A 291 -16.77 -20.60 29.61
CA LYS A 291 -15.84 -19.45 29.74
C LYS A 291 -15.23 -19.04 28.40
N PRO A 292 -14.96 -17.74 28.21
CA PRO A 292 -14.10 -17.28 27.13
C PRO A 292 -12.71 -17.91 27.18
N PHE A 293 -12.07 -18.08 26.02
CA PHE A 293 -10.70 -18.56 25.96
C PHE A 293 -9.73 -17.49 26.45
N SER A 294 -9.04 -17.80 27.54
CA SER A 294 -7.93 -16.96 28.03
C SER A 294 -6.65 -17.30 27.30
N ARG A 295 -6.12 -16.32 26.54
CA ARG A 295 -4.83 -16.46 25.82
C ARG A 295 -3.66 -16.57 26.77
N HIS A 296 -3.79 -16.00 27.96
CA HIS A 296 -2.79 -16.08 29.02
C HIS A 296 -2.78 -17.45 29.71
N GLN A 297 -3.95 -17.89 30.16
CA GLN A 297 -4.10 -19.17 30.87
C GLN A 297 -4.21 -20.38 29.93
N LYS A 298 -4.45 -20.15 28.62
CA LYS A 298 -4.64 -21.18 27.57
C LYS A 298 -5.78 -22.15 27.88
N ASN A 299 -6.86 -21.65 28.47
CA ASN A 299 -8.06 -22.40 28.81
C ASN A 299 -9.34 -21.63 28.48
N GLY A 300 -10.47 -22.31 28.42
CA GLY A 300 -11.76 -21.75 28.05
C GLY A 300 -12.21 -22.24 26.66
N THR A 301 -13.46 -21.96 26.31
CA THR A 301 -14.13 -22.53 25.13
C THR A 301 -14.36 -21.48 24.04
N TRP A 302 -14.99 -20.33 24.36
CA TRP A 302 -15.29 -19.30 23.37
C TRP A 302 -14.03 -18.60 22.86
N ARG A 303 -13.78 -18.61 21.54
CA ARG A 303 -12.59 -17.95 20.97
C ARG A 303 -12.89 -16.72 20.15
N SER A 304 -13.72 -16.86 19.13
CA SER A 304 -14.03 -15.76 18.21
C SER A 304 -15.32 -16.02 17.44
N VAL A 305 -15.83 -14.97 16.84
CA VAL A 305 -17.01 -15.02 15.97
C VAL A 305 -16.69 -14.26 14.69
N MET A 306 -16.84 -14.91 13.56
CA MET A 306 -16.83 -14.28 12.25
C MET A 306 -18.27 -13.97 11.83
N LEU A 307 -18.52 -12.72 11.44
CA LEU A 307 -19.78 -12.28 10.85
C LEU A 307 -19.58 -11.91 9.39
N ARG A 308 -20.50 -12.33 8.54
CA ARG A 308 -20.58 -11.91 7.14
C ARG A 308 -21.99 -11.41 6.83
N TRP A 309 -22.10 -10.20 6.39
CA TRP A 309 -23.36 -9.53 6.09
C TRP A 309 -23.55 -9.34 4.59
N SER A 310 -24.72 -9.70 4.09
CA SER A 310 -25.21 -9.34 2.76
C SER A 310 -26.15 -8.14 2.88
N PRO A 311 -25.71 -6.92 2.52
CA PRO A 311 -26.53 -5.72 2.69
C PRO A 311 -27.80 -5.73 1.86
N THR A 312 -27.73 -6.27 0.63
CA THR A 312 -28.83 -6.29 -0.33
C THR A 312 -29.90 -7.33 0.01
N ARG A 313 -29.49 -8.44 0.62
CA ARG A 313 -30.39 -9.55 1.02
C ARG A 313 -30.78 -9.49 2.48
N ASN A 314 -30.19 -8.59 3.25
CA ASN A 314 -30.39 -8.50 4.70
C ASN A 314 -30.12 -9.83 5.41
N GLN A 315 -29.13 -10.60 4.92
CA GLN A 315 -28.73 -11.89 5.49
C GLN A 315 -27.44 -11.73 6.31
N MET A 316 -27.36 -12.41 7.45
CA MET A 316 -26.16 -12.45 8.29
C MET A 316 -25.75 -13.89 8.54
N LEU A 317 -24.53 -14.24 8.11
CA LEU A 317 -23.90 -15.51 8.43
C LEU A 317 -22.94 -15.32 9.60
N MET A 318 -22.95 -16.24 10.54
CA MET A 318 -22.10 -16.29 11.71
C MET A 318 -21.32 -17.62 11.76
N VAL A 319 -20.02 -17.55 12.00
CA VAL A 319 -19.19 -18.71 12.37
C VAL A 319 -18.66 -18.48 13.77
N VAL A 320 -19.00 -19.39 14.68
CA VAL A 320 -18.52 -19.36 16.07
C VAL A 320 -17.34 -20.33 16.20
N MET A 321 -16.20 -19.82 16.63
CA MET A 321 -15.00 -20.63 16.86
C MET A 321 -14.83 -20.94 18.34
N CYS A 322 -14.68 -22.21 18.65
CA CYS A 322 -14.57 -22.72 20.02
C CYS A 322 -13.40 -23.68 20.18
N CYS A 323 -12.86 -23.76 21.40
CA CYS A 323 -12.06 -24.91 21.83
C CYS A 323 -12.98 -26.04 22.30
N GLU A 324 -12.50 -27.27 22.19
CA GLU A 324 -13.16 -28.44 22.76
C GLU A 324 -13.05 -28.45 24.30
N PRO A 325 -14.07 -28.95 25.00
CA PRO A 325 -15.39 -29.38 24.51
C PRO A 325 -16.29 -28.18 24.23
N TYR A 326 -17.10 -28.24 23.18
CA TYR A 326 -17.95 -27.11 22.75
C TYR A 326 -19.45 -27.42 22.64
N GLU A 327 -19.89 -28.59 23.08
CA GLU A 327 -21.30 -29.02 23.01
C GLU A 327 -22.21 -28.03 23.72
N LYS A 328 -21.86 -27.62 24.95
CA LYS A 328 -22.63 -26.61 25.70
C LYS A 328 -22.68 -25.28 24.99
N ALA A 329 -21.57 -24.85 24.38
CA ALA A 329 -21.51 -23.62 23.57
C ALA A 329 -22.47 -23.72 22.37
N THR A 330 -22.52 -24.87 21.73
CA THR A 330 -23.43 -25.14 20.62
C THR A 330 -24.89 -25.06 21.04
N ASP A 331 -25.26 -25.66 22.18
CA ASP A 331 -26.61 -25.60 22.70
C ASP A 331 -27.04 -24.17 23.07
N ILE A 332 -26.16 -23.41 23.68
CA ILE A 332 -26.37 -21.98 23.99
C ILE A 332 -26.62 -21.17 22.71
N ILE A 333 -25.80 -21.35 21.68
CA ILE A 333 -25.94 -20.64 20.40
C ILE A 333 -27.22 -21.04 19.68
N LYS A 334 -27.61 -22.34 19.66
CA LYS A 334 -28.87 -22.79 19.08
C LYS A 334 -30.06 -22.16 19.76
N ALA A 335 -30.10 -22.18 21.10
CA ALA A 335 -31.17 -21.57 21.86
C ALA A 335 -31.24 -20.06 21.62
N TRP A 336 -30.09 -19.39 21.56
CA TRP A 336 -30.03 -17.96 21.25
C TRP A 336 -30.53 -17.67 19.83
N ALA A 337 -30.18 -18.46 18.83
CA ALA A 337 -30.60 -18.27 17.44
C ALA A 337 -32.13 -18.22 17.28
N GLU A 338 -32.84 -19.01 18.07
CA GLU A 338 -34.30 -19.05 18.08
C GLU A 338 -34.97 -18.01 19.00
N SER A 339 -34.18 -17.37 19.85
CA SER A 339 -34.65 -16.43 20.88
C SER A 339 -35.05 -15.07 20.30
N SER A 340 -35.67 -14.24 21.15
CA SER A 340 -35.91 -12.83 20.87
C SER A 340 -34.59 -12.02 20.76
N GLY A 341 -33.50 -12.48 21.38
CA GLY A 341 -32.18 -11.85 21.28
C GLY A 341 -31.69 -11.75 19.84
N ASN A 342 -31.80 -12.86 19.09
CA ASN A 342 -31.48 -12.84 17.66
C ASN A 342 -32.57 -12.14 16.82
N LYS A 343 -33.84 -12.47 17.04
CA LYS A 343 -34.97 -11.99 16.20
C LYS A 343 -35.14 -10.46 16.23
N ASN A 344 -34.77 -9.81 17.34
CA ASN A 344 -34.88 -8.35 17.50
C ASN A 344 -33.66 -7.58 17.01
N LEU A 345 -32.61 -8.24 16.49
CA LEU A 345 -31.47 -7.57 15.91
C LEU A 345 -31.86 -6.80 14.64
N PRO A 346 -31.18 -5.69 14.33
CA PRO A 346 -31.42 -4.94 13.07
C PRO A 346 -31.28 -5.81 11.82
N VAL A 347 -30.39 -6.80 11.87
CA VAL A 347 -30.23 -7.88 10.89
C VAL A 347 -30.10 -9.18 11.70
N PRO A 348 -31.15 -10.00 11.77
CA PRO A 348 -31.05 -11.29 12.45
C PRO A 348 -30.03 -12.20 11.79
N VAL A 349 -29.34 -12.99 12.61
CA VAL A 349 -28.42 -14.01 12.10
C VAL A 349 -29.25 -15.13 11.48
N SER A 350 -29.12 -15.34 10.18
CA SER A 350 -29.87 -16.28 9.36
C SER A 350 -29.14 -17.60 9.08
N SER A 351 -27.85 -17.66 9.38
CA SER A 351 -26.99 -18.82 9.13
C SER A 351 -25.92 -18.91 10.20
N ILE A 352 -25.79 -20.08 10.87
CA ILE A 352 -24.78 -20.27 11.91
C ILE A 352 -24.01 -21.57 11.70
N PHE A 353 -22.69 -21.45 11.82
CA PHE A 353 -21.75 -22.55 11.82
C PHE A 353 -20.94 -22.55 13.12
N MET A 354 -20.52 -23.72 13.54
CA MET A 354 -19.50 -23.92 14.59
C MET A 354 -18.21 -24.40 13.93
N GLN A 355 -17.07 -23.96 14.46
CA GLN A 355 -15.76 -24.44 14.07
C GLN A 355 -14.89 -24.69 15.29
N THR A 356 -14.18 -25.81 15.31
CA THR A 356 -13.21 -26.13 16.35
C THR A 356 -11.87 -25.47 16.05
N ASN A 357 -11.27 -24.82 17.05
CA ASN A 357 -9.92 -24.30 16.99
C ASN A 357 -9.20 -24.52 18.33
N ASN A 358 -8.49 -25.64 18.44
CA ASN A 358 -7.66 -25.97 19.60
C ASN A 358 -6.21 -25.46 19.47
N GLY A 359 -5.88 -24.76 18.37
CA GLY A 359 -4.54 -24.22 18.10
C GLY A 359 -4.16 -23.04 18.98
N VAL A 360 -2.88 -22.68 18.95
CA VAL A 360 -2.33 -21.51 19.67
C VAL A 360 -2.71 -20.21 18.97
N SER A 361 -2.88 -20.23 17.64
CA SER A 361 -3.20 -19.06 16.80
C SER A 361 -4.68 -18.71 16.89
N ASP A 362 -4.97 -17.40 16.96
CA ASP A 362 -6.35 -16.90 16.79
C ASP A 362 -6.79 -16.90 15.32
N ALA A 363 -5.84 -16.84 14.39
CA ALA A 363 -6.11 -17.05 12.98
C ALA A 363 -6.38 -18.54 12.75
N CYS A 364 -7.61 -18.86 12.43
CA CYS A 364 -8.02 -20.19 12.04
C CYS A 364 -8.23 -20.19 10.53
N ASP A 365 -7.56 -21.10 9.83
CA ASP A 365 -7.91 -21.41 8.46
C ASP A 365 -9.29 -22.06 8.47
N MET A 366 -10.28 -21.33 7.94
CA MET A 366 -11.62 -21.90 7.79
C MET A 366 -11.57 -22.90 6.66
N LYS A 367 -11.53 -24.18 7.04
CA LYS A 367 -11.70 -25.26 6.09
C LYS A 367 -13.14 -25.73 6.10
N THR A 368 -13.69 -25.96 4.94
CA THR A 368 -15.10 -26.39 4.80
C THR A 368 -15.38 -27.67 5.57
N GLU A 369 -14.42 -28.58 5.65
CA GLU A 369 -14.50 -29.86 6.40
C GLU A 369 -14.62 -29.70 7.92
N ASP A 370 -14.10 -28.58 8.47
CA ASP A 370 -14.11 -28.29 9.91
C ASP A 370 -15.37 -27.49 10.35
N LEU A 371 -16.23 -27.13 9.41
CA LEU A 371 -17.40 -26.30 9.64
C LEU A 371 -18.65 -27.16 9.88
N HIS A 372 -19.26 -27.04 11.07
CA HIS A 372 -20.47 -27.70 11.43
C HIS A 372 -21.67 -26.75 11.36
N HIS A 373 -22.56 -26.94 10.38
CA HIS A 373 -23.79 -26.16 10.25
C HIS A 373 -24.75 -26.49 11.37
N ILE A 374 -25.23 -25.47 12.10
CA ILE A 374 -26.11 -25.69 13.28
C ILE A 374 -27.45 -24.96 13.19
N TYR A 375 -27.58 -23.92 12.34
CA TYR A 375 -28.82 -23.15 12.24
C TYR A 375 -28.97 -22.45 10.88
N GLY A 376 -30.19 -22.47 10.33
CA GLY A 376 -30.63 -21.64 9.20
C GLY A 376 -30.05 -22.03 7.85
N ASP A 377 -29.71 -21.02 7.04
CA ASP A 377 -29.19 -21.20 5.69
C ASP A 377 -27.75 -21.73 5.70
N THR A 378 -27.37 -22.51 4.67
CA THR A 378 -25.99 -23.01 4.52
C THR A 378 -25.08 -22.04 3.77
N ARG A 379 -25.62 -20.98 3.20
CA ARG A 379 -24.91 -19.96 2.41
C ARG A 379 -25.49 -18.58 2.65
N VAL A 380 -24.66 -17.56 2.46
CA VAL A 380 -25.10 -16.16 2.34
C VAL A 380 -24.96 -15.73 0.89
N VAL A 381 -25.97 -15.06 0.33
CA VAL A 381 -25.94 -14.60 -1.07
C VAL A 381 -25.48 -13.15 -1.12
N MET A 382 -24.40 -12.90 -1.84
CA MET A 382 -23.88 -11.57 -2.13
C MET A 382 -24.28 -11.15 -3.54
N ASP A 383 -24.76 -9.91 -3.72
CA ASP A 383 -25.07 -9.36 -5.03
C ASP A 383 -23.92 -8.45 -5.51
N MET A 384 -23.45 -8.69 -6.73
CA MET A 384 -22.39 -7.90 -7.35
C MET A 384 -22.71 -7.65 -8.83
N LEU A 385 -22.95 -6.38 -9.20
CA LEU A 385 -23.16 -5.97 -10.60
C LEU A 385 -24.25 -6.78 -11.34
N GLY A 386 -25.35 -7.05 -10.64
CA GLY A 386 -26.50 -7.80 -11.18
C GLY A 386 -26.37 -9.32 -11.15
N LEU A 387 -25.29 -9.84 -10.58
CA LEU A 387 -25.04 -11.28 -10.41
C LEU A 387 -25.13 -11.67 -8.94
N GLU A 388 -25.52 -12.94 -8.69
CA GLU A 388 -25.66 -13.54 -7.36
C GLU A 388 -24.50 -14.48 -7.05
N PHE A 389 -23.94 -14.34 -5.84
CA PHE A 389 -22.83 -15.16 -5.36
C PHE A 389 -23.22 -15.83 -4.04
N PRO A 390 -23.71 -17.07 -4.07
CA PRO A 390 -23.97 -17.86 -2.87
C PRO A 390 -22.66 -18.34 -2.26
N LEU A 391 -22.22 -17.70 -1.18
CA LEU A 391 -20.95 -17.94 -0.55
C LEU A 391 -21.03 -18.90 0.64
N GLN A 392 -20.05 -19.77 0.74
CA GLN A 392 -19.78 -20.53 1.97
C GLN A 392 -19.08 -19.66 3.01
N PRO A 393 -19.05 -20.06 4.30
CA PRO A 393 -18.37 -19.31 5.36
C PRO A 393 -16.90 -19.00 5.05
N ALA A 394 -16.18 -19.98 4.51
CA ALA A 394 -14.75 -19.88 4.21
C ALA A 394 -14.43 -19.01 2.99
N SER A 395 -15.37 -18.80 2.07
CA SER A 395 -15.14 -18.12 0.80
C SER A 395 -14.68 -16.68 0.99
N PHE A 396 -13.69 -16.27 0.20
CA PHE A 396 -13.29 -14.86 0.15
C PHE A 396 -14.30 -14.04 -0.66
N PHE A 397 -14.61 -12.85 -0.19
CA PHE A 397 -15.35 -11.83 -0.92
C PHE A 397 -14.94 -10.45 -0.42
N GLN A 398 -14.91 -9.45 -1.30
CA GLN A 398 -14.51 -8.09 -0.95
C GLN A 398 -15.37 -7.50 0.17
N THR A 399 -14.72 -6.87 1.15
CA THR A 399 -15.39 -6.43 2.38
C THR A 399 -16.14 -5.12 2.25
N ASN A 400 -15.93 -4.35 1.19
CA ASN A 400 -16.66 -3.13 0.85
C ASN A 400 -17.36 -3.31 -0.50
N VAL A 401 -18.63 -3.74 -0.48
CA VAL A 401 -19.40 -4.04 -1.71
C VAL A 401 -19.59 -2.81 -2.58
N VAL A 402 -19.84 -1.64 -1.99
CA VAL A 402 -20.09 -0.39 -2.73
C VAL A 402 -18.89 -0.01 -3.57
N MET A 403 -17.71 0.04 -2.94
CA MET A 403 -16.48 0.38 -3.66
C MET A 403 -15.96 -0.75 -4.54
N CYS A 404 -16.26 -2.00 -4.20
CA CYS A 404 -15.94 -3.14 -5.04
C CYS A 404 -16.69 -3.08 -6.39
N LYS A 405 -17.95 -2.66 -6.39
CA LYS A 405 -18.69 -2.42 -7.64
C LYS A 405 -17.99 -1.39 -8.53
N LYS A 406 -17.53 -0.28 -7.96
CA LYS A 406 -16.75 0.74 -8.69
C LYS A 406 -15.42 0.19 -9.20
N LEU A 407 -14.66 -0.52 -8.33
CA LEU A 407 -13.39 -1.15 -8.68
C LEU A 407 -13.54 -2.09 -9.90
N TYR A 408 -14.50 -3.00 -9.82
CA TYR A 408 -14.73 -3.98 -10.88
C TYR A 408 -15.31 -3.35 -12.15
N THR A 409 -16.19 -2.35 -12.05
CA THR A 409 -16.66 -1.60 -13.21
C THR A 409 -15.50 -0.97 -13.98
N VAL A 410 -14.59 -0.29 -13.28
CA VAL A 410 -13.41 0.34 -13.89
C VAL A 410 -12.47 -0.71 -14.48
N ALA A 411 -12.19 -1.79 -13.76
CA ALA A 411 -11.30 -2.86 -14.24
C ALA A 411 -11.84 -3.53 -15.51
N VAL A 412 -13.12 -3.86 -15.55
CA VAL A 412 -13.78 -4.47 -16.72
C VAL A 412 -13.85 -3.49 -17.89
N ARG A 413 -14.14 -2.21 -17.66
CA ARG A 413 -14.11 -1.18 -18.71
C ARG A 413 -12.72 -1.06 -19.33
N LEU A 414 -11.69 -0.92 -18.51
CA LEU A 414 -10.29 -0.88 -18.99
C LEU A 414 -9.96 -2.11 -19.82
N ALA A 415 -10.35 -3.29 -19.36
CA ALA A 415 -10.09 -4.54 -20.06
C ALA A 415 -10.77 -4.60 -21.44
N LEU A 416 -12.02 -4.15 -21.55
CA LEU A 416 -12.80 -4.24 -22.78
C LEU A 416 -12.59 -3.05 -23.73
N THR A 417 -12.40 -1.84 -23.20
CA THR A 417 -12.35 -0.61 -24.01
C THR A 417 -11.00 0.07 -24.07
N GLY A 418 -10.13 -0.20 -23.07
CA GLY A 418 -8.88 0.55 -22.87
C GLY A 418 -9.06 1.92 -22.24
N SER A 419 -10.29 2.34 -21.94
CA SER A 419 -10.61 3.62 -21.29
C SER A 419 -11.27 3.40 -19.94
N ALA A 420 -10.97 4.30 -19.00
CA ALA A 420 -11.63 4.40 -17.71
C ALA A 420 -12.89 5.28 -17.74
N ASP A 421 -13.12 6.01 -18.82
CA ASP A 421 -14.17 7.00 -18.90
C ASP A 421 -15.56 6.36 -18.81
N GLY A 422 -16.37 6.89 -17.90
CA GLY A 422 -17.74 6.46 -17.64
C GLY A 422 -17.90 5.70 -16.32
N ASP A 423 -19.08 5.89 -15.71
CA ASP A 423 -19.41 5.33 -14.39
C ASP A 423 -20.10 3.96 -14.45
N ASP A 424 -20.70 3.64 -15.60
CA ASP A 424 -21.52 2.43 -15.75
C ASP A 424 -20.74 1.26 -16.37
N MET A 425 -21.22 0.04 -16.11
CA MET A 425 -20.71 -1.16 -16.75
C MET A 425 -21.00 -1.08 -18.26
N PRO A 426 -20.00 -1.34 -19.15
CA PRO A 426 -20.21 -1.31 -20.58
C PRO A 426 -21.20 -2.41 -21.00
N ALA A 427 -22.22 -2.06 -21.77
CA ALA A 427 -23.11 -3.05 -22.38
C ALA A 427 -22.52 -3.52 -23.72
N LEU A 428 -22.67 -4.81 -24.01
CA LEU A 428 -22.10 -5.41 -25.23
C LEU A 428 -22.49 -4.65 -26.51
N LYS A 429 -23.75 -4.15 -26.58
CA LYS A 429 -24.27 -3.37 -27.70
C LYS A 429 -23.55 -2.04 -27.96
N ASP A 430 -22.90 -1.50 -26.91
CA ASP A 430 -22.18 -0.22 -26.94
C ASP A 430 -20.69 -0.42 -27.23
N LEU A 431 -20.24 -1.69 -27.33
CA LEU A 431 -18.85 -2.06 -27.57
C LEU A 431 -18.62 -2.34 -29.07
N ASP A 432 -17.49 -1.88 -29.57
CA ASP A 432 -17.02 -2.22 -30.92
C ASP A 432 -16.64 -3.70 -30.97
N SER A 433 -17.47 -4.49 -31.66
CA SER A 433 -17.30 -5.93 -31.76
C SER A 433 -15.94 -6.35 -32.34
N SER A 434 -15.34 -5.50 -33.20
CA SER A 434 -14.00 -5.75 -33.78
C SER A 434 -12.85 -5.62 -32.78
N LYS A 435 -13.10 -4.96 -31.66
CA LYS A 435 -12.12 -4.72 -30.59
C LYS A 435 -12.29 -5.62 -29.37
N LEU A 436 -13.36 -6.43 -29.37
CA LEU A 436 -13.58 -7.35 -28.24
C LEU A 436 -12.52 -8.44 -28.20
N PRO A 437 -12.08 -8.84 -26.99
CA PRO A 437 -11.16 -9.96 -26.87
C PRO A 437 -11.84 -11.26 -27.30
N ALA A 438 -11.08 -12.13 -27.99
CA ALA A 438 -11.54 -13.47 -28.34
C ALA A 438 -11.77 -14.32 -27.09
N ALA A 439 -10.92 -14.11 -26.07
CA ALA A 439 -11.07 -14.70 -24.75
C ALA A 439 -10.54 -13.77 -23.65
N VAL A 440 -10.98 -14.01 -22.42
CA VAL A 440 -10.50 -13.36 -21.20
C VAL A 440 -10.00 -14.41 -20.22
N VAL A 441 -8.83 -14.18 -19.63
CA VAL A 441 -8.28 -15.02 -18.55
C VAL A 441 -8.19 -14.18 -17.27
N ASP A 442 -8.83 -14.66 -16.21
CA ASP A 442 -8.86 -14.06 -14.87
C ASP A 442 -7.97 -14.88 -13.95
N VAL A 443 -6.84 -14.32 -13.53
CA VAL A 443 -5.82 -14.99 -12.70
C VAL A 443 -6.01 -14.57 -11.25
N CYS A 444 -6.10 -15.55 -10.35
CA CYS A 444 -6.52 -15.41 -8.95
C CYS A 444 -8.01 -15.00 -8.84
N SER A 445 -8.86 -15.76 -9.54
CA SER A 445 -10.27 -15.41 -9.75
C SER A 445 -11.16 -15.49 -8.48
N GLY A 446 -10.68 -16.13 -7.40
CA GLY A 446 -11.46 -16.35 -6.19
C GLY A 446 -12.77 -17.10 -6.48
N VAL A 447 -13.88 -16.60 -5.98
CA VAL A 447 -15.23 -17.12 -6.26
C VAL A 447 -15.77 -16.71 -7.63
N GLY A 448 -14.89 -16.27 -8.53
CA GLY A 448 -15.20 -15.96 -9.92
C GLY A 448 -16.01 -14.68 -10.12
N THR A 449 -15.88 -13.70 -9.25
CA THR A 449 -16.69 -12.48 -9.31
C THR A 449 -16.41 -11.68 -10.59
N ILE A 450 -15.15 -11.36 -10.87
CA ILE A 450 -14.74 -10.62 -12.06
C ILE A 450 -14.96 -11.49 -13.31
N THR A 451 -14.60 -12.78 -13.24
CA THR A 451 -14.79 -13.76 -14.31
C THR A 451 -16.23 -13.78 -14.81
N GLN A 452 -17.20 -13.86 -13.90
CA GLN A 452 -18.62 -13.91 -14.26
C GLN A 452 -19.16 -12.57 -14.75
N VAL A 453 -18.64 -11.44 -14.27
CA VAL A 453 -18.97 -10.12 -14.83
C VAL A 453 -18.55 -10.03 -16.29
N PHE A 454 -17.36 -10.49 -16.67
CA PHE A 454 -16.96 -10.59 -18.08
C PHE A 454 -17.90 -11.50 -18.87
N ALA A 455 -18.21 -12.66 -18.33
CA ALA A 455 -19.07 -13.64 -18.99
C ALA A 455 -20.50 -13.13 -19.21
N SER A 456 -21.04 -12.33 -18.27
CA SER A 456 -22.36 -11.72 -18.41
C SER A 456 -22.42 -10.69 -19.55
N ILE A 457 -21.29 -10.06 -19.88
CA ILE A 457 -21.19 -9.09 -20.98
C ILE A 457 -20.91 -9.79 -22.30
N LEU A 458 -19.92 -10.72 -22.32
CA LEU A 458 -19.39 -11.28 -23.54
C LEU A 458 -20.15 -12.54 -24.04
N GLY A 459 -20.80 -13.25 -23.14
CA GLY A 459 -21.40 -14.56 -23.43
C GLY A 459 -20.39 -15.64 -23.83
N PRO A 460 -20.86 -16.83 -24.21
CA PRO A 460 -20.01 -17.89 -24.75
C PRO A 460 -19.49 -17.56 -26.16
N LYS A 461 -18.49 -18.31 -26.64
CA LYS A 461 -18.06 -18.26 -28.04
C LYS A 461 -19.19 -18.74 -28.98
N PRO A 462 -19.17 -18.39 -30.28
CA PRO A 462 -20.20 -18.82 -31.24
C PRO A 462 -20.36 -20.34 -31.36
N ASP A 463 -19.30 -21.11 -31.10
CA ASP A 463 -19.28 -22.57 -31.09
C ASP A 463 -19.76 -23.18 -29.75
N GLY A 464 -20.23 -22.35 -28.82
CA GLY A 464 -20.72 -22.75 -27.50
C GLY A 464 -19.64 -23.02 -26.47
N LYS A 465 -18.36 -22.82 -26.80
CA LYS A 465 -17.25 -22.98 -25.83
C LYS A 465 -17.15 -21.78 -24.87
N PRO A 466 -16.51 -21.97 -23.71
CA PRO A 466 -16.21 -20.88 -22.78
C PRO A 466 -15.40 -19.76 -23.45
N ARG A 467 -15.74 -18.53 -23.13
CA ARG A 467 -15.00 -17.34 -23.55
C ARG A 467 -14.17 -16.75 -22.42
N VAL A 468 -14.53 -17.04 -21.18
CA VAL A 468 -13.86 -16.51 -19.99
C VAL A 468 -13.35 -17.65 -19.12
N TYR A 469 -12.09 -17.55 -18.71
CA TYR A 469 -11.39 -18.56 -17.92
C TYR A 469 -10.97 -17.97 -16.58
N GLY A 470 -11.30 -18.64 -15.46
CA GLY A 470 -10.89 -18.26 -14.11
C GLY A 470 -9.91 -19.27 -13.52
N LEU A 471 -8.75 -18.81 -13.06
CA LEU A 471 -7.74 -19.61 -12.37
C LEU A 471 -7.73 -19.26 -10.90
N GLU A 472 -7.89 -20.26 -10.04
CA GLU A 472 -7.89 -20.09 -8.59
C GLU A 472 -7.17 -21.23 -7.89
N LEU A 473 -6.38 -20.90 -6.86
CA LEU A 473 -5.64 -21.88 -6.07
C LEU A 473 -6.54 -22.72 -5.17
N VAL A 474 -7.55 -22.08 -4.57
CA VAL A 474 -8.43 -22.70 -3.55
C VAL A 474 -9.55 -23.46 -4.22
N ALA A 475 -9.53 -24.77 -4.13
CA ALA A 475 -10.53 -25.64 -4.76
C ALA A 475 -11.98 -25.33 -4.33
N ASP A 476 -12.20 -25.03 -3.04
CA ASP A 476 -13.52 -24.65 -2.51
C ASP A 476 -14.06 -23.36 -3.14
N ALA A 477 -13.17 -22.38 -3.39
CA ALA A 477 -13.55 -21.15 -4.08
C ALA A 477 -13.94 -21.42 -5.55
N VAL A 478 -13.29 -22.37 -6.20
CA VAL A 478 -13.65 -22.82 -7.56
C VAL A 478 -15.02 -23.51 -7.57
N GLU A 479 -15.33 -24.31 -6.58
CA GLU A 479 -16.67 -24.93 -6.46
C GLU A 479 -17.76 -23.87 -6.20
N ASP A 480 -17.49 -22.86 -5.38
CA ASP A 480 -18.39 -21.72 -5.20
C ASP A 480 -18.54 -20.90 -6.49
N ALA A 481 -17.45 -20.72 -7.25
CA ALA A 481 -17.48 -20.05 -8.56
C ALA A 481 -18.34 -20.81 -9.56
N LYS A 482 -18.25 -22.15 -9.64
CA LYS A 482 -19.10 -22.98 -10.48
C LYS A 482 -20.57 -22.94 -10.06
N ALA A 483 -20.82 -22.99 -8.74
CA ALA A 483 -22.19 -22.91 -8.20
C ALA A 483 -22.83 -21.55 -8.50
N SER A 484 -22.10 -20.45 -8.35
CA SER A 484 -22.59 -19.10 -8.70
C SER A 484 -22.76 -18.92 -10.22
N ALA A 485 -21.87 -19.46 -11.05
CA ALA A 485 -22.02 -19.42 -12.51
C ALA A 485 -23.30 -20.13 -12.96
N LYS A 486 -23.62 -21.27 -12.34
CA LYS A 486 -24.89 -21.96 -12.58
C LYS A 486 -26.10 -21.15 -12.13
N ALA A 487 -26.05 -20.55 -10.95
CA ALA A 487 -27.13 -19.66 -10.46
C ALA A 487 -27.37 -18.47 -11.39
N ASN A 488 -26.29 -17.93 -11.96
CA ASN A 488 -26.31 -16.82 -12.92
C ASN A 488 -26.54 -17.25 -14.38
N LYS A 489 -26.69 -18.54 -14.67
CA LYS A 489 -26.85 -19.12 -16.03
C LYS A 489 -25.67 -18.79 -16.97
N LEU A 490 -24.46 -18.80 -16.43
CA LEU A 490 -23.22 -18.48 -17.13
C LEU A 490 -22.28 -19.69 -17.30
N GLU A 491 -22.71 -20.90 -16.94
CA GLU A 491 -21.90 -22.12 -16.94
C GLU A 491 -21.30 -22.45 -18.32
N ASN A 492 -21.96 -22.06 -19.40
CA ASN A 492 -21.45 -22.25 -20.76
C ASN A 492 -20.47 -21.15 -21.21
N ALA A 493 -20.46 -20.00 -20.53
CA ALA A 493 -19.63 -18.86 -20.88
C ALA A 493 -18.31 -18.83 -20.11
N VAL A 494 -18.21 -19.58 -19.00
CA VAL A 494 -17.04 -19.62 -18.10
C VAL A 494 -16.47 -21.01 -17.93
N LYS A 495 -15.15 -21.07 -17.72
CA LYS A 495 -14.45 -22.28 -17.25
C LYS A 495 -13.57 -21.91 -16.06
N PHE A 496 -13.79 -22.56 -14.93
CA PHE A 496 -12.95 -22.39 -13.73
C PHE A 496 -11.99 -23.56 -13.57
N ILE A 497 -10.73 -23.24 -13.28
CA ILE A 497 -9.63 -24.18 -13.12
C ILE A 497 -9.04 -24.00 -11.70
N ALA A 498 -9.04 -25.10 -10.94
CA ALA A 498 -8.39 -25.16 -9.64
C ALA A 498 -6.92 -25.53 -9.80
N GLY A 499 -6.01 -24.78 -9.19
CA GLY A 499 -4.58 -25.07 -9.19
C GLY A 499 -3.70 -23.85 -9.02
N ARG A 500 -2.41 -24.11 -8.84
CA ARG A 500 -1.42 -23.05 -8.77
C ARG A 500 -1.29 -22.35 -10.11
N ALA A 501 -1.40 -21.01 -10.12
CA ALA A 501 -1.33 -20.25 -11.36
C ALA A 501 -0.01 -20.50 -12.13
N GLU A 502 1.12 -20.63 -11.41
CA GLU A 502 2.42 -20.92 -12.01
C GLU A 502 2.54 -22.29 -12.69
N GLU A 503 1.62 -23.22 -12.40
CA GLU A 503 1.57 -24.57 -12.98
C GLU A 503 0.53 -24.69 -14.09
N THR A 504 -0.54 -23.89 -14.03
CA THR A 504 -1.72 -24.05 -14.90
C THR A 504 -1.85 -22.97 -15.98
N ILE A 505 -1.20 -21.81 -15.80
CA ILE A 505 -1.39 -20.64 -16.67
C ILE A 505 -1.05 -20.91 -18.15
N GLU A 506 0.00 -21.68 -18.43
CA GLU A 506 0.42 -21.98 -19.81
C GLU A 506 -0.65 -22.78 -20.55
N ASP A 507 -1.23 -23.79 -19.90
CA ASP A 507 -2.25 -24.65 -20.51
C ASP A 507 -3.58 -23.91 -20.70
N VAL A 508 -3.94 -23.04 -19.73
CA VAL A 508 -5.14 -22.20 -19.84
C VAL A 508 -5.00 -21.19 -20.99
N ILE A 509 -3.84 -20.55 -21.13
CA ILE A 509 -3.59 -19.64 -22.26
C ILE A 509 -3.62 -20.39 -23.59
N LYS A 510 -3.01 -21.59 -23.69
CA LYS A 510 -3.07 -22.43 -24.91
C LYS A 510 -4.52 -22.77 -25.27
N GLU A 511 -5.33 -23.18 -24.30
CA GLU A 511 -6.74 -23.48 -24.53
C GLU A 511 -7.53 -22.22 -24.93
N ALA A 512 -7.35 -21.09 -24.22
CA ALA A 512 -8.00 -19.83 -24.53
C ALA A 512 -7.66 -19.31 -25.93
N CYS A 513 -6.43 -19.59 -26.39
CA CYS A 513 -5.91 -19.19 -27.70
C CYS A 513 -6.15 -20.22 -28.81
N SER A 514 -6.65 -21.43 -28.51
CA SER A 514 -6.77 -22.54 -29.50
C SER A 514 -7.56 -22.17 -30.74
N ASP A 515 -8.55 -21.29 -30.60
CA ASP A 515 -9.46 -20.85 -31.66
C ASP A 515 -9.18 -19.42 -32.13
N ILE A 516 -8.09 -18.78 -31.63
CA ILE A 516 -7.74 -17.41 -32.02
C ILE A 516 -7.14 -17.43 -33.44
N GLN A 517 -7.75 -16.63 -34.35
CA GLN A 517 -7.31 -16.49 -35.73
C GLN A 517 -7.03 -15.01 -36.07
N GLY A 518 -6.01 -14.79 -36.89
CA GLY A 518 -5.65 -13.46 -37.38
C GLY A 518 -5.33 -12.48 -36.25
N ASP A 519 -5.96 -11.31 -36.27
CA ASP A 519 -5.74 -10.22 -35.32
C ASP A 519 -6.55 -10.35 -34.01
N GLN A 520 -7.17 -11.48 -33.75
CA GLN A 520 -7.92 -11.72 -32.51
C GLN A 520 -6.99 -11.69 -31.30
N LYS A 521 -7.51 -11.21 -30.16
CA LYS A 521 -6.70 -10.83 -29.00
C LYS A 521 -7.17 -11.54 -27.75
N LEU A 522 -6.22 -11.78 -26.84
CA LEU A 522 -6.46 -12.25 -25.49
C LEU A 522 -6.28 -11.08 -24.51
N THR A 523 -7.27 -10.89 -23.64
CA THR A 523 -7.17 -9.96 -22.51
C THR A 523 -6.99 -10.77 -21.22
N VAL A 524 -6.10 -10.32 -20.36
CA VAL A 524 -5.85 -10.92 -19.05
C VAL A 524 -6.21 -9.90 -17.96
N ILE A 525 -6.92 -10.35 -16.93
CA ILE A 525 -7.06 -9.61 -15.69
C ILE A 525 -6.40 -10.39 -14.56
N VAL A 526 -5.76 -9.70 -13.64
CA VAL A 526 -5.11 -10.31 -12.48
C VAL A 526 -5.48 -9.54 -11.22
N ASP A 527 -5.89 -10.24 -10.17
CA ASP A 527 -6.15 -9.70 -8.82
C ASP A 527 -5.39 -10.55 -7.78
N PRO A 528 -4.04 -10.46 -7.75
CA PRO A 528 -3.22 -11.34 -6.94
C PRO A 528 -3.25 -10.97 -5.46
N PRO A 529 -2.87 -11.91 -4.56
CA PRO A 529 -2.69 -11.63 -3.14
C PRO A 529 -1.59 -10.58 -2.90
N ARG A 530 -1.46 -10.11 -1.66
CA ARG A 530 -0.48 -9.07 -1.25
C ARG A 530 0.97 -9.37 -1.63
N SER A 531 1.33 -10.62 -1.86
CA SER A 531 2.65 -11.05 -2.31
C SER A 531 2.94 -10.75 -3.78
N GLY A 532 1.90 -10.44 -4.58
CA GLY A 532 1.98 -10.28 -6.03
C GLY A 532 1.98 -11.63 -6.77
N LEU A 533 2.29 -11.59 -8.07
CA LEU A 533 2.32 -12.77 -8.92
C LEU A 533 3.65 -13.55 -8.80
N HIS A 534 3.56 -14.85 -9.03
CA HIS A 534 4.74 -15.70 -9.12
C HIS A 534 5.56 -15.36 -10.39
N PRO A 535 6.92 -15.42 -10.35
CA PRO A 535 7.76 -15.08 -11.51
C PRO A 535 7.44 -15.85 -12.80
N ASN A 536 7.03 -17.12 -12.70
CA ASN A 536 6.64 -17.92 -13.87
C ASN A 536 5.35 -17.38 -14.52
N VAL A 537 4.37 -16.94 -13.71
CA VAL A 537 3.15 -16.31 -14.23
C VAL A 537 3.50 -15.03 -14.98
N LEU A 538 4.31 -14.15 -14.36
CA LEU A 538 4.76 -12.89 -14.98
C LEU A 538 5.50 -13.15 -16.30
N ARG A 539 6.34 -14.20 -16.35
CA ARG A 539 7.06 -14.60 -17.56
C ARG A 539 6.08 -15.06 -18.64
N CYS A 540 5.16 -15.96 -18.32
CA CYS A 540 4.17 -16.48 -19.26
C CYS A 540 3.30 -15.35 -19.86
N LEU A 541 2.79 -14.44 -19.01
CA LEU A 541 2.00 -13.28 -19.45
C LEU A 541 2.79 -12.33 -20.37
N ARG A 542 4.06 -12.12 -20.07
CA ARG A 542 4.91 -11.27 -20.90
C ARG A 542 5.23 -11.89 -22.25
N GLN A 543 5.51 -13.21 -22.29
CA GLN A 543 5.97 -13.92 -23.50
C GLN A 543 4.84 -14.23 -24.48
N CYS A 544 3.59 -14.33 -24.02
CA CYS A 544 2.49 -14.69 -24.90
C CYS A 544 2.10 -13.51 -25.82
N ALA A 545 2.35 -13.64 -27.11
CA ALA A 545 2.06 -12.64 -28.13
C ALA A 545 0.56 -12.33 -28.28
N PHE A 546 -0.32 -13.31 -28.04
CA PHE A 546 -1.77 -13.12 -28.12
C PHE A 546 -2.31 -12.21 -27.01
N ILE A 547 -1.59 -12.08 -25.90
CA ILE A 547 -1.98 -11.17 -24.80
C ILE A 547 -1.63 -9.75 -25.22
N THR A 548 -2.64 -9.00 -25.63
CA THR A 548 -2.49 -7.60 -26.03
C THR A 548 -2.82 -6.62 -24.92
N ARG A 549 -3.52 -7.08 -23.88
CA ARG A 549 -3.94 -6.25 -22.75
C ARG A 549 -3.88 -7.02 -21.43
N ILE A 550 -3.35 -6.35 -20.41
CA ILE A 550 -3.40 -6.82 -19.02
C ILE A 550 -3.99 -5.72 -18.16
N VAL A 551 -4.99 -6.07 -17.35
CA VAL A 551 -5.49 -5.22 -16.27
C VAL A 551 -5.05 -5.83 -14.94
N TYR A 552 -4.23 -5.10 -14.20
CA TYR A 552 -3.67 -5.53 -12.92
C TYR A 552 -4.38 -4.79 -11.78
N VAL A 553 -5.17 -5.48 -10.98
CA VAL A 553 -5.75 -4.99 -9.73
C VAL A 553 -4.79 -5.30 -8.60
N SER A 554 -4.53 -4.35 -7.70
CA SER A 554 -3.55 -4.53 -6.63
C SER A 554 -3.92 -3.80 -5.36
N CYS A 555 -3.95 -4.54 -4.26
CA CYS A 555 -4.05 -3.98 -2.90
C CYS A 555 -2.69 -3.58 -2.31
N ASN A 556 -1.57 -3.84 -3.01
CA ASN A 556 -0.22 -3.55 -2.54
C ASN A 556 0.64 -2.88 -3.62
N PRO A 557 0.76 -1.55 -3.60
CA PRO A 557 1.53 -0.81 -4.59
C PRO A 557 3.03 -1.15 -4.67
N ASP A 558 3.61 -1.67 -3.59
CA ASP A 558 5.03 -2.06 -3.59
C ASP A 558 5.24 -3.34 -4.44
N THR A 559 4.35 -4.34 -4.32
CA THR A 559 4.39 -5.55 -5.14
C THR A 559 3.95 -5.28 -6.58
N LEU A 560 2.96 -4.41 -6.79
CA LEU A 560 2.60 -3.93 -8.12
C LEU A 560 3.83 -3.35 -8.84
N SER A 561 4.59 -2.46 -8.18
CA SER A 561 5.80 -1.86 -8.76
C SER A 561 6.81 -2.92 -9.19
N ARG A 562 7.06 -3.94 -8.38
CA ARG A 562 7.95 -5.06 -8.68
C ARG A 562 7.46 -5.87 -9.89
N ASP A 563 6.19 -6.20 -9.93
CA ASP A 563 5.62 -7.07 -10.97
C ASP A 563 5.56 -6.34 -12.32
N VAL A 564 5.25 -5.03 -12.31
CA VAL A 564 5.28 -4.19 -13.53
C VAL A 564 6.67 -4.17 -14.16
N VAL A 565 7.75 -4.06 -13.37
CA VAL A 565 9.12 -4.14 -13.89
C VAL A 565 9.35 -5.45 -14.63
N GLN A 566 8.83 -6.57 -14.11
CA GLN A 566 8.97 -7.88 -14.74
C GLN A 566 8.11 -8.02 -16.01
N LEU A 567 6.92 -7.40 -16.04
CA LEU A 567 6.02 -7.43 -17.20
C LEU A 567 6.49 -6.55 -18.35
N THR A 568 7.15 -5.42 -18.05
CA THR A 568 7.49 -4.39 -19.03
C THR A 568 8.96 -4.40 -19.47
N ARG A 569 9.79 -5.31 -18.95
CA ARG A 569 11.19 -5.40 -19.35
C ARG A 569 11.33 -5.92 -20.79
N PRO A 570 12.31 -5.43 -21.56
CA PRO A 570 12.57 -5.91 -22.93
C PRO A 570 12.95 -7.40 -22.97
N GLU A 571 12.55 -8.09 -24.03
CA GLU A 571 12.78 -9.56 -24.19
C GLU A 571 14.21 -9.98 -24.52
N ALA A 572 15.11 -9.06 -24.84
CA ALA A 572 16.52 -9.40 -25.13
C ALA A 572 17.25 -10.14 -23.98
N ASP A 573 16.57 -10.34 -22.83
CA ASP A 573 17.04 -11.19 -21.73
C ASP A 573 16.83 -12.71 -21.97
N TYR A 574 16.18 -13.11 -23.07
CA TYR A 574 15.94 -14.52 -23.36
C TYR A 574 17.10 -15.11 -24.17
N THR A 575 17.76 -16.10 -23.60
CA THR A 575 18.69 -16.94 -24.37
C THR A 575 17.89 -17.76 -25.40
N ALA A 576 18.46 -17.97 -26.58
CA ALA A 576 17.84 -18.71 -27.67
C ALA A 576 17.37 -20.14 -27.30
N ALA A 577 17.74 -20.64 -26.13
CA ALA A 577 17.31 -21.94 -25.60
C ALA A 577 15.88 -21.95 -25.02
N GLU A 578 15.27 -20.79 -24.76
CA GLU A 578 13.92 -20.69 -24.18
C GLU A 578 12.82 -20.35 -25.21
N SER A 579 13.18 -20.14 -26.48
CA SER A 579 12.21 -20.00 -27.57
C SER A 579 11.57 -21.34 -27.88
N ARG A 580 10.48 -21.67 -27.18
CA ARG A 580 9.61 -22.81 -27.55
C ARG A 580 8.84 -22.47 -28.83
N GLU A 581 8.67 -23.48 -29.67
CA GLU A 581 7.92 -23.41 -30.93
C GLU A 581 6.60 -22.65 -30.79
N GLY A 582 6.48 -21.56 -31.52
CA GLY A 582 5.23 -20.76 -31.63
C GLY A 582 5.28 -19.30 -31.16
N MET A 583 6.37 -18.82 -30.56
CA MET A 583 6.51 -17.41 -30.22
C MET A 583 7.30 -16.67 -31.30
N LYS A 584 6.62 -15.80 -32.04
CA LYS A 584 7.26 -14.98 -33.08
C LYS A 584 8.02 -13.79 -32.47
N GLU A 585 9.18 -13.46 -33.04
CA GLU A 585 9.99 -12.29 -32.71
C GLU A 585 9.26 -10.91 -32.81
N GLU A 586 8.05 -10.89 -33.39
CA GLU A 586 7.25 -9.69 -33.65
C GLU A 586 6.27 -9.32 -32.53
N SER A 587 6.35 -9.93 -31.34
CA SER A 587 5.24 -9.88 -30.36
C SER A 587 5.07 -8.56 -29.61
N GLY A 588 5.97 -7.58 -29.73
CA GLY A 588 5.88 -6.30 -29.01
C GLY A 588 6.07 -6.41 -27.49
N ILE A 589 5.98 -5.28 -26.79
CA ILE A 589 6.23 -5.17 -25.34
C ILE A 589 5.00 -4.60 -24.62
N LEU A 590 4.77 -5.05 -23.38
CA LEU A 590 3.74 -4.49 -22.51
C LEU A 590 4.14 -3.11 -22.00
N VAL A 591 3.29 -2.12 -22.21
CA VAL A 591 3.50 -0.72 -21.87
C VAL A 591 2.46 -0.28 -20.85
N PRO A 592 2.87 0.28 -19.70
CA PRO A 592 1.93 0.79 -18.71
C PRO A 592 1.25 2.07 -19.25
N LYS A 593 -0.08 2.09 -19.28
CA LYS A 593 -0.87 3.20 -19.83
C LYS A 593 -1.39 4.12 -18.74
N VAL A 594 -2.12 3.56 -17.81
CA VAL A 594 -2.80 4.33 -16.76
C VAL A 594 -2.90 3.53 -15.48
N ILE A 595 -2.75 4.22 -14.34
CA ILE A 595 -3.08 3.70 -13.01
C ILE A 595 -4.27 4.49 -12.46
N ILE A 596 -5.27 3.78 -11.95
CA ILE A 596 -6.45 4.34 -11.33
C ILE A 596 -6.50 3.88 -9.87
N PRO A 597 -6.25 4.78 -8.92
CA PRO A 597 -6.40 4.47 -7.49
C PRO A 597 -7.88 4.40 -7.11
N VAL A 598 -8.24 3.47 -6.23
CA VAL A 598 -9.60 3.32 -5.69
C VAL A 598 -9.54 3.18 -4.17
N ASP A 599 -10.28 4.03 -3.46
CA ASP A 599 -10.35 3.94 -2.00
C ASP A 599 -11.38 2.91 -1.54
N MET A 600 -10.96 1.66 -1.47
CA MET A 600 -11.77 0.55 -0.94
C MET A 600 -11.94 0.60 0.59
N PHE A 601 -11.04 1.28 1.31
CA PHE A 601 -10.93 1.20 2.76
C PHE A 601 -10.76 2.58 3.40
N PRO A 602 -11.82 3.43 3.42
CA PRO A 602 -11.81 4.70 4.14
C PRO A 602 -11.24 4.57 5.55
N HIS A 603 -10.57 5.61 6.03
CA HIS A 603 -9.92 5.72 7.34
C HIS A 603 -8.68 4.82 7.55
N THR A 604 -8.29 4.01 6.57
CA THR A 604 -7.12 3.13 6.65
C THR A 604 -6.00 3.54 5.69
N TYR A 605 -4.80 2.97 5.85
CA TYR A 605 -3.68 3.18 4.93
C TYR A 605 -3.81 2.42 3.60
N HIS A 606 -4.82 1.57 3.45
CA HIS A 606 -4.98 0.72 2.28
C HIS A 606 -5.60 1.50 1.10
N CYS A 607 -5.12 1.20 -0.09
CA CYS A 607 -5.64 1.72 -1.35
C CYS A 607 -5.48 0.63 -2.40
N GLU A 608 -6.52 0.41 -3.19
CA GLU A 608 -6.44 -0.42 -4.39
C GLU A 608 -5.94 0.42 -5.57
N ALA A 609 -5.26 -0.23 -6.49
CA ALA A 609 -4.82 0.37 -7.75
C ALA A 609 -5.18 -0.54 -8.92
N ILE A 610 -5.72 0.02 -9.99
CA ILE A 610 -5.96 -0.67 -11.24
C ILE A 610 -4.96 -0.14 -12.25
N LEU A 611 -4.10 -1.01 -12.78
CA LEU A 611 -3.13 -0.65 -13.81
C LEU A 611 -3.54 -1.30 -15.14
N LEU A 612 -3.58 -0.51 -16.20
CA LEU A 612 -3.69 -0.99 -17.57
C LEU A 612 -2.30 -1.09 -18.21
N LEU A 613 -2.01 -2.26 -18.77
CA LEU A 613 -0.87 -2.46 -19.68
C LEU A 613 -1.41 -2.90 -21.05
N ASP A 614 -0.98 -2.23 -22.10
CA ASP A 614 -1.24 -2.64 -23.48
C ASP A 614 0.05 -3.07 -24.17
N ARG A 615 -0.03 -4.08 -25.03
CA ARG A 615 1.12 -4.55 -25.82
C ARG A 615 1.25 -3.65 -27.05
N GLU A 616 2.45 -3.10 -27.22
CA GLU A 616 2.78 -2.23 -28.36
C GLU A 616 3.94 -2.80 -29.17
N PRO A 617 3.97 -2.56 -30.49
CA PRO A 617 5.11 -2.95 -31.33
C PRO A 617 6.40 -2.33 -30.85
N LEU A 618 7.54 -3.04 -31.01
CA LEU A 618 8.84 -2.58 -30.53
C LEU A 618 9.29 -1.25 -31.14
N ASP A 619 9.01 -1.04 -32.41
CA ASP A 619 9.33 0.19 -33.16
C ASP A 619 8.56 1.44 -32.65
N SER A 620 7.41 1.24 -32.03
CA SER A 620 6.63 2.31 -31.38
C SER A 620 7.15 2.64 -29.98
N VAL A 621 7.78 1.66 -29.31
CA VAL A 621 8.24 1.79 -27.92
C VAL A 621 9.69 2.24 -27.83
N PHE A 622 10.51 1.90 -28.83
CA PHE A 622 11.92 2.29 -28.90
C PHE A 622 12.18 3.14 -30.14
N ASP A 623 13.11 4.07 -30.07
CA ASP A 623 13.56 4.82 -31.24
C ASP A 623 14.24 3.87 -32.25
N GLN A 624 14.21 4.23 -33.54
CA GLN A 624 14.77 3.44 -34.67
C GLN A 624 16.25 3.02 -34.52
N SER A 625 16.97 3.52 -33.52
CA SER A 625 18.35 3.15 -33.21
C SER A 625 18.49 1.94 -32.26
N TRP A 626 17.35 1.32 -31.86
CA TRP A 626 17.40 0.16 -30.96
C TRP A 626 17.82 -1.09 -31.72
N SER A 627 19.00 -1.66 -31.39
CA SER A 627 19.42 -2.98 -31.83
C SER A 627 19.38 -3.96 -30.65
N ALA A 628 18.68 -5.08 -30.81
CA ALA A 628 18.53 -6.12 -29.79
C ALA A 628 19.82 -6.92 -29.48
N SER A 629 20.94 -6.56 -30.09
CA SER A 629 22.21 -7.29 -29.92
C SER A 629 23.17 -6.54 -29.03
N PRO A 630 23.50 -7.04 -27.82
CA PRO A 630 24.78 -6.72 -27.23
C PRO A 630 25.84 -7.37 -28.14
N THR A 631 26.71 -6.57 -28.75
CA THR A 631 27.92 -7.08 -29.35
C THR A 631 28.67 -7.91 -28.30
N ALA A 632 28.71 -9.21 -28.47
CA ALA A 632 29.59 -10.06 -27.68
C ALA A 632 31.02 -9.50 -27.82
N PRO A 633 31.79 -9.37 -26.73
CA PRO A 633 33.18 -8.96 -26.84
C PRO A 633 33.89 -9.99 -27.73
N SER A 634 34.46 -9.52 -28.83
CA SER A 634 35.29 -10.29 -29.72
C SER A 634 36.48 -10.83 -28.92
N SER A 635 36.42 -12.09 -28.54
CA SER A 635 37.58 -12.85 -28.09
C SER A 635 38.39 -13.20 -29.31
N SER A 636 39.45 -12.49 -29.57
CA SER A 636 40.53 -12.96 -30.44
C SER A 636 41.19 -14.19 -29.82
N PRO A 637 41.42 -15.27 -30.57
CA PRO A 637 42.20 -16.40 -30.08
C PRO A 637 43.68 -16.06 -30.22
N GLU A 638 44.39 -15.87 -29.13
CA GLU A 638 45.83 -16.09 -29.11
C GLU A 638 46.10 -17.61 -28.90
N GLU A 639 46.56 -18.25 -29.95
CA GLU A 639 47.19 -19.56 -29.88
C GLU A 639 48.48 -19.49 -29.06
N SER A 640 48.57 -20.26 -27.99
CA SER A 640 49.84 -20.76 -27.50
C SER A 640 49.73 -22.20 -27.07
N SER A 641 50.33 -23.04 -27.94
CA SER A 641 50.65 -24.44 -27.73
C SER A 641 51.58 -24.64 -26.52
N VAL A 642 51.25 -25.52 -25.59
CA VAL A 642 52.24 -26.38 -24.89
C VAL A 642 51.58 -27.71 -24.53
N ALA A 643 52.35 -28.74 -24.77
CA ALA A 643 52.01 -30.15 -24.78
C ALA A 643 51.73 -30.81 -23.44
N ALA A 644 50.94 -31.86 -23.56
CA ALA A 644 50.83 -33.11 -22.81
C ALA A 644 51.72 -33.34 -21.58
N ASP A 645 51.13 -33.78 -20.48
CA ASP A 645 51.50 -35.13 -19.97
C ASP A 645 50.34 -35.77 -19.16
N ALA A 646 50.24 -37.10 -19.37
CA ALA A 646 49.23 -37.97 -18.84
C ALA A 646 49.69 -38.64 -17.56
N THR A 647 48.81 -38.83 -16.59
CA THR A 647 48.77 -40.07 -15.75
C THR A 647 47.43 -40.13 -14.98
N SER A 648 46.59 -41.04 -15.36
CA SER A 648 45.95 -42.20 -14.71
C SER A 648 45.80 -42.14 -13.17
N ASN A 649 44.69 -42.32 -12.56
CA ASN A 649 43.73 -43.39 -12.43
C ASN A 649 42.71 -43.12 -11.25
N PRO A 650 41.71 -43.98 -11.03
CA PRO A 650 40.36 -43.55 -10.69
C PRO A 650 39.86 -44.00 -9.29
N PRO A 651 38.57 -44.29 -9.03
CA PRO A 651 37.79 -43.65 -7.98
C PRO A 651 37.60 -44.54 -6.73
N SER A 652 37.11 -43.96 -5.66
CA SER A 652 36.55 -44.73 -4.55
C SER A 652 35.19 -44.21 -4.13
N THR A 653 34.24 -45.07 -4.25
CA THR A 653 32.92 -45.16 -3.62
C THR A 653 32.98 -45.22 -2.11
N LEU A 654 31.98 -44.66 -1.41
CA LEU A 654 31.33 -45.15 -0.18
C LEU A 654 30.31 -44.06 0.20
N SER A 655 28.99 -44.26 0.05
CA SER A 655 27.99 -44.96 0.89
C SER A 655 27.71 -44.28 2.22
N GLU A 656 26.48 -43.84 2.29
CA GLU A 656 25.47 -44.00 3.38
C GLU A 656 25.61 -43.30 4.74
N THR A 657 24.43 -42.80 5.10
CA THR A 657 23.78 -42.72 6.41
C THR A 657 24.05 -41.49 7.28
N GLY A 658 22.92 -40.87 7.67
CA GLY A 658 22.76 -39.96 8.77
C GLY A 658 21.66 -38.95 8.53
#